data_0c029049239757ef0df0aa83112d2189
#
_entry.id   0c029049239757ef0df0aa83112d2189
#
_cell.length_a   1.000
_cell.length_b   1.000
_cell.length_c   1.000
_cell.angle_alpha   90.00
_cell.angle_beta   90.00
_cell.angle_gamma   90.00
#
_symmetry.space_group_name_H-M   'P 1'
#
loop_
_entity.id
_entity.type
_entity.pdbx_description
1 polymer ?
#
loop_
_entity_poly.entity_id
_entity_poly.type
_entity_poly.pdbx_seq_one_letter_code
_entity_poly.pdbx_strand_id
1 'polypeptide(L)'
;MNAKTCMKNILSVGCACLMMTGTAMSFPQQSVSAAVSVIKNPIIWADVPDDDVIRVGDTYYMVSTTMFFSPGAPIMKSKDLVSWEICNYVYDTYANGDTQNLTNGKHDYSHGQWAASLRYHEGTFYVFFGSYGSNQSYVYRTNDIENGTWTRSAVNGMYHDASMLIDDGGKNYLVYGGNGEIKIKEFNDEMTDFKWGGIDQTIIRTGLTGLAGEGSHIQKIGDYYYIFLIAWPNGSGRIELCYRSKNLLGPYEGKTVLDSNLGTYGGGVAQGGIVDTPDGKWWALLFEDHGSVGRVPCLVPVTWENDWPVMGVNGKAPTTIAVDGNYTGTHLAKNDEFDYDADKLMLEWQWNHNPDNSAWSVTDREGYLRLYNKNKATNIINARNTLTMRTEGPACSGMIKLDTKGMKIGDYAGLSAFQFNYGNIGVYVADDGSKRIYMAKNGGYGKEITDSYNKIIAETPLSGDEVYLKIDYRFNTVDGSFNSSNNIDKANFYYSLDGKSWTKFGEELGMTYDLKMFTGYRNAIYSYPTKNTGGYADIDYFHYEREDWNVPTVVEPDENGYFFRNTFDSKTESWTGRGSASVQLSSDVVYEGDGSLLVTDREAAWNGTCRTLSPAAFEPGGTYSFSANVFYPEGDDTDTFFLKLQYEDADGETQYSTVAEATVEKGKWVQLANNDYTIDANASNMYLYVETEDSTIDFFVDDVIGAVGGTVIPGAGGGNLAFTLGDLDDNGIITVSDMSLAKRGILSSFDTRAHQLAADLDKNGTVDTADIQLFQQYLIGKTTAF
;
A
#
# COMPACT_ATOMS: atom_id res chain seq x y z
N MET A 1 -29.68 4.87 -58.06
CA MET A 1 -31.11 4.66 -58.29
C MET A 1 -31.84 4.75 -56.97
N ASN A 2 -32.61 5.82 -56.82
CA ASN A 2 -33.86 6.06 -56.11
C ASN A 2 -33.99 5.58 -54.67
N ALA A 3 -34.05 6.42 -53.66
CA ALA A 3 -34.94 7.57 -53.34
C ALA A 3 -36.41 7.14 -53.08
N LYS A 4 -36.88 7.54 -51.88
CA LYS A 4 -38.17 8.14 -51.51
C LYS A 4 -38.67 7.59 -50.16
N THR A 5 -38.74 8.38 -49.08
CA THR A 5 -39.71 9.44 -48.75
C THR A 5 -41.06 8.92 -48.25
N CYS A 6 -41.45 9.30 -47.05
CA CYS A 6 -42.74 9.92 -46.61
C CYS A 6 -42.81 9.92 -45.10
N MET A 7 -42.80 10.91 -44.36
CA MET A 7 -43.57 12.15 -44.05
C MET A 7 -45.01 11.96 -43.58
N LYS A 8 -45.27 12.61 -42.42
CA LYS A 8 -46.53 13.15 -41.84
C LYS A 8 -47.29 12.25 -40.85
N ASN A 9 -47.64 12.69 -39.61
CA ASN A 9 -48.59 13.79 -39.36
C ASN A 9 -48.44 14.35 -37.92
N ILE A 10 -48.68 15.63 -37.86
CA ILE A 10 -48.87 16.52 -36.72
C ILE A 10 -50.28 16.33 -36.12
N LEU A 11 -50.43 16.37 -34.80
CA LEU A 11 -51.60 16.93 -34.18
C LEU A 11 -51.20 17.70 -32.91
N SER A 12 -51.44 18.96 -32.96
CA SER A 12 -51.37 19.94 -31.88
C SER A 12 -52.62 19.89 -31.03
N VAL A 13 -52.46 19.89 -29.68
CA VAL A 13 -53.50 20.45 -28.79
C VAL A 13 -52.76 21.29 -27.76
N GLY A 14 -53.03 22.57 -27.76
CA GLY A 14 -52.57 23.50 -26.76
C GLY A 14 -53.42 23.44 -25.50
N CYS A 15 -52.77 23.67 -24.36
CA CYS A 15 -53.49 24.18 -23.18
C CYS A 15 -52.52 24.96 -22.25
N ALA A 16 -52.92 26.20 -22.09
CA ALA A 16 -52.70 27.17 -21.01
C ALA A 16 -51.51 27.05 -20.05
N CYS A 17 -50.69 28.09 -20.07
CA CYS A 17 -49.78 28.52 -19.01
C CYS A 17 -50.53 28.80 -17.70
N LEU A 18 -50.12 28.09 -16.63
CA LEU A 18 -50.19 28.60 -15.26
C LEU A 18 -48.76 28.72 -14.73
N MET A 19 -48.30 29.94 -14.59
CA MET A 19 -47.06 30.23 -13.85
C MET A 19 -47.33 29.98 -12.38
N MET A 20 -46.81 28.90 -11.82
CA MET A 20 -46.52 28.77 -10.41
C MET A 20 -45.03 29.05 -10.20
N THR A 21 -44.75 30.15 -9.56
CA THR A 21 -43.43 30.45 -8.99
C THR A 21 -43.18 29.47 -7.84
N GLY A 22 -42.58 28.31 -8.17
CA GLY A 22 -42.05 27.43 -7.18
C GLY A 22 -40.67 27.97 -6.78
N THR A 23 -40.54 28.45 -5.57
CA THR A 23 -39.26 28.60 -4.88
C THR A 23 -38.61 27.23 -4.82
N ALA A 24 -37.57 27.04 -5.61
CA ALA A 24 -36.71 25.85 -5.47
C ALA A 24 -36.05 25.96 -4.08
N MET A 25 -36.53 25.17 -3.13
CA MET A 25 -35.74 24.83 -1.95
C MET A 25 -34.55 24.00 -2.45
N SER A 26 -33.38 24.60 -2.50
CA SER A 26 -32.12 23.86 -2.58
C SER A 26 -31.99 23.12 -1.26
N PHE A 27 -32.25 21.84 -1.27
CA PHE A 27 -31.75 20.96 -0.21
C PHE A 27 -30.21 21.07 -0.24
N PRO A 28 -29.56 21.24 0.91
CA PRO A 28 -28.12 21.10 0.95
C PRO A 28 -27.79 19.69 0.43
N GLN A 29 -26.98 19.61 -0.61
CA GLN A 29 -26.40 18.37 -1.07
C GLN A 29 -25.54 17.91 0.10
N GLN A 30 -25.95 16.87 0.81
CA GLN A 30 -25.11 16.18 1.77
C GLN A 30 -23.87 15.76 1.00
N SER A 31 -22.74 16.37 1.32
CA SER A 31 -21.45 15.87 0.89
C SER A 31 -21.31 14.47 1.51
N VAL A 32 -21.46 13.43 0.69
CA VAL A 32 -21.03 12.10 1.08
C VAL A 32 -19.55 12.26 1.38
N SER A 33 -19.16 12.13 2.64
CA SER A 33 -17.77 12.04 3.02
C SER A 33 -17.16 10.89 2.24
N ALA A 34 -16.10 11.15 1.47
CA ALA A 34 -15.41 10.08 0.77
C ALA A 34 -14.91 9.08 1.83
N ALA A 35 -15.05 7.79 1.54
CA ALA A 35 -14.54 6.76 2.42
C ALA A 35 -13.02 6.97 2.60
N VAL A 36 -12.57 7.00 3.85
CA VAL A 36 -11.15 7.11 4.18
C VAL A 36 -10.59 5.71 4.37
N SER A 37 -9.56 5.37 3.60
CA SER A 37 -8.84 4.10 3.72
C SER A 37 -7.52 4.30 4.45
N VAL A 38 -7.15 3.37 5.33
CA VAL A 38 -5.80 3.30 5.88
C VAL A 38 -5.00 2.28 5.10
N ILE A 39 -3.89 2.72 4.56
CA ILE A 39 -2.89 1.87 3.92
C ILE A 39 -1.65 1.77 4.81
N LYS A 40 -0.85 0.72 4.61
CA LYS A 40 0.41 0.53 5.32
C LYS A 40 1.58 0.85 4.38
N ASN A 41 2.65 1.44 4.91
CA ASN A 41 3.94 1.42 4.26
C ASN A 41 4.69 0.11 4.61
N PRO A 42 5.45 -0.48 3.64
CA PRO A 42 5.58 -0.06 2.26
C PRO A 42 4.27 -0.23 1.46
N ILE A 43 4.00 0.67 0.52
CA ILE A 43 2.80 0.57 -0.35
C ILE A 43 2.90 -0.60 -1.34
N ILE A 44 4.11 -0.99 -1.70
CA ILE A 44 4.42 -2.17 -2.51
C ILE A 44 5.48 -2.96 -1.75
N TRP A 45 5.15 -4.17 -1.29
CA TRP A 45 6.13 -5.03 -0.63
C TRP A 45 6.78 -6.00 -1.62
N ALA A 46 7.43 -5.46 -2.63
CA ALA A 46 8.20 -6.16 -3.65
C ALA A 46 9.37 -5.29 -4.11
N ASP A 47 10.36 -5.89 -4.78
CA ASP A 47 11.53 -5.18 -5.32
C ASP A 47 11.13 -4.24 -6.48
N VAL A 48 10.95 -2.96 -6.16
CA VAL A 48 10.68 -1.86 -7.10
C VAL A 48 11.56 -0.68 -6.71
N PRO A 49 12.86 -0.73 -6.99
CA PRO A 49 13.82 0.27 -6.50
C PRO A 49 13.95 1.47 -7.43
N ASP A 50 14.51 2.55 -6.87
CA ASP A 50 14.93 3.76 -7.58
C ASP A 50 13.76 4.40 -8.35
N ASP A 51 12.64 4.59 -7.66
CA ASP A 51 11.40 5.08 -8.23
C ASP A 51 11.54 6.52 -8.75
N ASP A 52 11.16 6.78 -10.02
CA ASP A 52 10.94 8.13 -10.52
C ASP A 52 9.48 8.26 -11.00
N VAL A 53 8.72 9.12 -10.34
CA VAL A 53 7.28 9.28 -10.51
C VAL A 53 6.94 10.64 -11.10
N ILE A 54 5.98 10.65 -12.04
CA ILE A 54 5.39 11.87 -12.60
C ILE A 54 3.87 11.77 -12.60
N ARG A 55 3.19 12.91 -12.65
CA ARG A 55 1.75 13.00 -12.88
C ARG A 55 1.46 13.61 -14.25
N VAL A 56 0.57 12.98 -15.02
CA VAL A 56 0.06 13.51 -16.28
C VAL A 56 -1.48 13.49 -16.23
N GLY A 57 -2.06 14.65 -16.08
CA GLY A 57 -3.49 14.78 -15.82
C GLY A 57 -3.87 14.21 -14.44
N ASP A 58 -4.69 13.19 -14.44
CA ASP A 58 -5.15 12.45 -13.26
C ASP A 58 -4.46 11.09 -13.07
N THR A 59 -3.41 10.83 -13.84
CA THR A 59 -2.69 9.54 -13.83
C THR A 59 -1.25 9.76 -13.39
N TYR A 60 -0.79 8.89 -12.48
CA TYR A 60 0.61 8.81 -12.08
C TYR A 60 1.29 7.71 -12.85
N TYR A 61 2.51 7.98 -13.30
CA TYR A 61 3.39 7.01 -13.96
C TYR A 61 4.70 6.93 -13.21
N MET A 62 5.21 5.73 -13.06
CA MET A 62 6.47 5.44 -12.38
C MET A 62 7.33 4.54 -13.25
N VAL A 63 8.64 4.79 -13.25
CA VAL A 63 9.65 3.87 -13.79
C VAL A 63 10.53 3.39 -12.64
N SER A 64 11.03 2.15 -12.72
CA SER A 64 11.97 1.62 -11.71
C SER A 64 13.11 0.83 -12.34
N THR A 65 14.11 0.51 -11.51
CA THR A 65 15.28 -0.28 -11.89
C THR A 65 14.96 -1.76 -11.94
N THR A 66 15.46 -2.45 -12.98
CA THR A 66 15.36 -3.92 -13.10
C THR A 66 16.69 -4.61 -13.36
N MET A 67 17.77 -3.89 -13.31
CA MET A 67 19.15 -4.37 -13.53
C MET A 67 19.27 -5.17 -14.83
N PHE A 68 19.50 -6.47 -14.73
CA PHE A 68 19.75 -7.39 -15.85
C PHE A 68 18.48 -8.09 -16.37
N PHE A 69 17.33 -7.88 -15.75
CA PHE A 69 16.09 -8.52 -16.21
C PHE A 69 15.56 -7.88 -17.48
N SER A 70 15.03 -8.73 -18.37
CA SER A 70 14.41 -8.35 -19.67
C SER A 70 13.00 -8.93 -19.82
N PRO A 71 12.01 -8.15 -20.27
CA PRO A 71 12.06 -6.71 -20.59
C PRO A 71 12.41 -5.88 -19.36
N GLY A 72 12.86 -4.63 -19.53
CA GLY A 72 13.33 -3.82 -18.42
C GLY A 72 12.81 -2.40 -18.37
N ALA A 73 13.09 -1.70 -17.26
CA ALA A 73 12.54 -0.40 -16.92
C ALA A 73 11.00 -0.41 -17.01
N PRO A 74 10.31 -1.15 -16.12
CA PRO A 74 8.85 -1.23 -16.12
C PRO A 74 8.24 0.14 -15.95
N ILE A 75 7.21 0.44 -16.76
CA ILE A 75 6.32 1.55 -16.54
C ILE A 75 5.13 1.03 -15.75
N MET A 76 4.92 1.63 -14.60
CA MET A 76 3.77 1.37 -13.74
C MET A 76 2.86 2.59 -13.72
N LYS A 77 1.55 2.38 -13.62
CA LYS A 77 0.57 3.46 -13.53
C LYS A 77 -0.31 3.32 -12.29
N SER A 78 -0.79 4.45 -11.81
CA SER A 78 -1.71 4.55 -10.67
C SER A 78 -2.65 5.74 -10.85
N LYS A 79 -3.82 5.69 -10.19
CA LYS A 79 -4.75 6.82 -10.05
C LYS A 79 -4.72 7.42 -8.64
N ASP A 80 -4.04 6.77 -7.71
CA ASP A 80 -4.14 7.05 -6.27
C ASP A 80 -2.80 7.02 -5.53
N LEU A 81 -1.68 6.79 -6.23
CA LEU A 81 -0.31 6.60 -5.70
C LEU A 81 -0.11 5.32 -4.87
N VAL A 82 -1.14 4.51 -4.66
CA VAL A 82 -1.11 3.31 -3.81
C VAL A 82 -1.29 2.03 -4.60
N SER A 83 -2.30 2.02 -5.48
CA SER A 83 -2.61 0.88 -6.35
C SER A 83 -1.88 1.06 -7.67
N TRP A 84 -0.87 0.23 -7.91
CA TRP A 84 -0.01 0.29 -9.09
C TRP A 84 -0.16 -0.97 -9.94
N GLU A 85 -0.13 -0.81 -11.25
CA GLU A 85 -0.06 -1.92 -12.21
C GLU A 85 1.03 -1.67 -13.26
N ILE A 86 1.70 -2.73 -13.68
CA ILE A 86 2.64 -2.66 -14.81
C ILE A 86 1.82 -2.50 -16.09
N CYS A 87 2.03 -1.43 -16.84
CA CYS A 87 1.32 -1.19 -18.10
C CYS A 87 2.22 -1.33 -19.33
N ASN A 88 3.55 -1.18 -19.21
CA ASN A 88 4.49 -1.30 -20.31
C ASN A 88 5.92 -1.53 -19.79
N TYR A 89 6.83 -1.77 -20.70
CA TYR A 89 8.28 -1.72 -20.49
C TYR A 89 8.94 -0.76 -21.48
N VAL A 90 9.99 -0.08 -21.04
CA VAL A 90 10.73 0.86 -21.91
C VAL A 90 11.48 0.13 -23.00
N TYR A 91 11.90 -1.11 -22.75
CA TYR A 91 12.59 -1.94 -23.75
C TYR A 91 12.36 -3.44 -23.52
N ASP A 92 12.34 -4.21 -24.60
CA ASP A 92 12.46 -5.66 -24.53
C ASP A 92 13.92 -6.07 -24.23
N THR A 93 14.87 -5.40 -24.93
CA THR A 93 16.31 -5.54 -24.70
C THR A 93 16.99 -4.19 -24.94
N TYR A 94 17.84 -3.72 -24.01
CA TYR A 94 18.51 -2.42 -24.15
C TYR A 94 19.81 -2.52 -24.95
N ALA A 95 20.48 -3.67 -24.95
CA ALA A 95 21.68 -3.98 -25.70
C ALA A 95 21.74 -5.47 -26.04
N ASN A 96 22.59 -5.87 -26.98
CA ASN A 96 22.67 -7.24 -27.47
C ASN A 96 24.13 -7.69 -27.62
N GLY A 97 24.80 -7.84 -26.47
CA GLY A 97 26.16 -8.35 -26.35
C GLY A 97 26.22 -9.63 -25.53
N ASP A 98 27.38 -10.25 -25.45
CA ASP A 98 27.59 -11.45 -24.63
C ASP A 98 27.16 -11.24 -23.17
N THR A 99 27.42 -10.07 -22.63
CA THR A 99 27.07 -9.66 -21.27
C THR A 99 25.56 -9.71 -21.05
N GLN A 100 24.80 -9.06 -21.93
CA GLN A 100 23.34 -8.99 -21.85
C GLN A 100 22.67 -10.31 -22.24
N ASN A 101 23.33 -11.13 -23.06
CA ASN A 101 22.82 -12.42 -23.51
C ASN A 101 23.21 -13.59 -22.60
N LEU A 102 23.96 -13.34 -21.52
CA LEU A 102 24.47 -14.39 -20.63
C LEU A 102 25.23 -15.48 -21.41
N THR A 103 26.12 -15.08 -22.31
CA THR A 103 26.86 -15.99 -23.19
C THR A 103 28.39 -15.84 -22.99
N ASN A 104 29.14 -16.85 -23.38
CA ASN A 104 30.61 -16.87 -23.31
C ASN A 104 31.18 -16.57 -21.91
N GLY A 105 30.45 -16.97 -20.84
CA GLY A 105 30.86 -16.75 -19.46
C GLY A 105 30.76 -15.30 -18.98
N LYS A 106 30.12 -14.43 -19.77
CA LYS A 106 29.85 -13.04 -19.40
C LYS A 106 28.43 -12.89 -18.85
N HIS A 107 28.22 -11.90 -17.98
CA HIS A 107 26.94 -11.61 -17.37
C HIS A 107 26.79 -10.10 -17.09
N ASP A 108 25.56 -9.67 -16.91
CA ASP A 108 25.15 -8.28 -16.63
C ASP A 108 24.66 -8.11 -15.17
N TYR A 109 24.86 -9.12 -14.33
CA TYR A 109 24.46 -9.06 -12.92
C TYR A 109 25.03 -7.81 -12.25
N SER A 110 24.17 -7.02 -11.57
CA SER A 110 24.48 -5.71 -10.97
C SER A 110 25.01 -4.63 -11.94
N HIS A 111 25.04 -4.85 -13.25
CA HIS A 111 25.62 -3.91 -14.22
C HIS A 111 24.64 -3.49 -15.33
N GLY A 112 23.44 -4.01 -15.34
CA GLY A 112 22.41 -3.73 -16.35
C GLY A 112 21.84 -2.31 -16.32
N GLN A 113 20.52 -2.18 -16.31
CA GLN A 113 19.81 -0.91 -16.23
C GLN A 113 19.81 -0.41 -14.77
N TRP A 114 20.42 0.74 -14.54
CA TRP A 114 20.45 1.45 -13.25
C TRP A 114 19.32 2.47 -13.16
N ALA A 115 19.27 3.25 -12.06
CA ALA A 115 18.23 4.22 -11.79
C ALA A 115 17.82 5.01 -13.04
N ALA A 116 16.52 5.05 -13.30
CA ALA A 116 15.95 5.68 -14.47
C ALA A 116 15.23 6.98 -14.11
N SER A 117 15.22 7.93 -15.05
CA SER A 117 14.46 9.16 -14.94
C SER A 117 13.33 9.19 -15.95
N LEU A 118 12.11 9.51 -15.51
CA LEU A 118 10.90 9.64 -16.32
C LEU A 118 10.45 11.09 -16.40
N ARG A 119 10.22 11.63 -17.60
CA ARG A 119 9.68 12.98 -17.81
C ARG A 119 8.62 12.98 -18.90
N TYR A 120 7.73 13.96 -18.81
CA TYR A 120 6.71 14.23 -19.82
C TYR A 120 6.76 15.68 -20.26
N HIS A 121 6.74 15.92 -21.56
CA HIS A 121 6.71 17.26 -22.14
C HIS A 121 6.00 17.24 -23.49
N GLU A 122 4.99 18.11 -23.66
CA GLU A 122 4.27 18.35 -24.91
C GLU A 122 3.85 17.06 -25.66
N GLY A 123 3.23 16.12 -24.92
CA GLY A 123 2.73 14.87 -25.51
C GLY A 123 3.77 13.77 -25.70
N THR A 124 5.02 13.98 -25.26
CA THR A 124 6.10 12.99 -25.37
C THR A 124 6.61 12.62 -23.98
N PHE A 125 6.73 11.33 -23.73
CA PHE A 125 7.39 10.77 -22.56
C PHE A 125 8.85 10.45 -22.88
N TYR A 126 9.72 10.71 -21.93
CA TYR A 126 11.15 10.48 -22.00
C TYR A 126 11.61 9.63 -20.83
N VAL A 127 12.42 8.60 -21.08
CA VAL A 127 13.10 7.82 -20.05
C VAL A 127 14.59 7.83 -20.32
N PHE A 128 15.38 8.16 -19.30
CA PHE A 128 16.85 8.09 -19.32
C PHE A 128 17.33 7.08 -18.31
N PHE A 129 18.30 6.26 -18.66
CA PHE A 129 19.06 5.45 -17.72
C PHE A 129 20.47 5.15 -18.23
N GLY A 130 21.36 4.80 -17.31
CA GLY A 130 22.71 4.33 -17.61
C GLY A 130 22.87 2.82 -17.38
N SER A 131 23.84 2.21 -18.05
CA SER A 131 24.23 0.82 -17.86
C SER A 131 25.74 0.66 -17.81
N TYR A 132 26.24 0.09 -16.72
CA TYR A 132 27.66 -0.26 -16.61
C TYR A 132 28.06 -1.41 -17.53
N GLY A 133 27.17 -2.38 -17.77
CA GLY A 133 27.46 -3.54 -18.63
C GLY A 133 27.65 -3.18 -20.09
N SER A 134 27.01 -2.14 -20.59
CA SER A 134 27.22 -1.59 -21.92
C SER A 134 28.19 -0.38 -21.93
N ASN A 135 28.49 0.22 -20.76
CA ASN A 135 29.19 1.49 -20.62
C ASN A 135 28.57 2.61 -21.46
N GLN A 136 27.25 2.64 -21.51
CA GLN A 136 26.44 3.62 -22.24
C GLN A 136 25.25 4.07 -21.40
N SER A 137 24.68 5.21 -21.77
CA SER A 137 23.37 5.64 -21.32
C SER A 137 22.40 5.74 -22.49
N TYR A 138 21.12 5.76 -22.20
CA TYR A 138 20.07 5.69 -23.22
C TYR A 138 18.97 6.71 -22.93
N VAL A 139 18.49 7.37 -24.01
CA VAL A 139 17.28 8.17 -23.99
C VAL A 139 16.22 7.43 -24.80
N TYR A 140 15.13 7.07 -24.15
CA TYR A 140 13.97 6.49 -24.79
C TYR A 140 12.84 7.51 -24.83
N ARG A 141 12.00 7.47 -25.89
CA ARG A 141 10.86 8.36 -26.03
C ARG A 141 9.69 7.67 -26.71
N THR A 142 8.48 8.03 -26.27
CA THR A 142 7.22 7.59 -26.85
C THR A 142 6.13 8.65 -26.66
N ASN A 143 5.12 8.64 -27.51
CA ASN A 143 3.91 9.45 -27.33
C ASN A 143 2.77 8.66 -26.66
N ASP A 144 2.92 7.36 -26.48
CA ASP A 144 1.99 6.48 -25.78
C ASP A 144 2.76 5.63 -24.78
N ILE A 145 2.73 6.03 -23.51
CA ILE A 145 3.49 5.38 -22.44
C ILE A 145 2.93 4.00 -22.08
N GLU A 146 1.62 3.78 -22.26
CA GLU A 146 0.95 2.56 -21.84
C GLU A 146 1.02 1.43 -22.88
N ASN A 147 0.94 1.76 -24.18
CA ASN A 147 0.86 0.75 -25.24
C ASN A 147 1.86 0.98 -26.37
N GLY A 148 2.50 2.14 -26.38
CA GLY A 148 3.38 2.54 -27.47
C GLY A 148 4.73 1.85 -27.44
N THR A 149 5.36 1.80 -28.61
CA THR A 149 6.76 1.43 -28.74
C THR A 149 7.66 2.63 -28.45
N TRP A 150 8.82 2.35 -27.87
CA TRP A 150 9.81 3.37 -27.57
C TRP A 150 10.87 3.49 -28.66
N THR A 151 11.21 4.71 -29.02
CA THR A 151 12.38 5.00 -29.85
C THR A 151 13.58 5.30 -28.97
N ARG A 152 14.77 4.82 -29.36
CA ARG A 152 15.99 4.89 -28.52
C ARG A 152 17.08 5.70 -29.18
N SER A 153 17.78 6.53 -28.38
CA SER A 153 19.09 7.09 -28.71
C SER A 153 20.11 6.58 -27.69
N ALA A 154 21.30 6.19 -28.13
CA ALA A 154 22.39 5.81 -27.24
C ALA A 154 23.32 7.02 -27.04
N VAL A 155 23.66 7.30 -25.80
CA VAL A 155 24.54 8.37 -25.37
C VAL A 155 25.83 7.74 -24.85
N ASN A 156 26.97 8.22 -25.29
CA ASN A 156 28.26 7.65 -24.91
C ASN A 156 28.58 7.96 -23.44
N GLY A 157 28.96 6.93 -22.70
CA GLY A 157 29.31 7.01 -21.28
C GLY A 157 28.19 6.59 -20.36
N MET A 158 28.58 6.20 -19.15
CA MET A 158 27.66 5.87 -18.05
C MET A 158 27.47 7.11 -17.17
N TYR A 159 26.23 7.56 -17.01
CA TYR A 159 25.83 8.67 -16.16
C TYR A 159 25.05 8.10 -14.99
N HIS A 160 25.70 8.05 -13.83
CA HIS A 160 25.20 7.37 -12.63
C HIS A 160 24.04 8.15 -12.01
N ASP A 161 22.96 7.45 -11.69
CA ASP A 161 21.79 7.94 -10.96
C ASP A 161 21.30 9.30 -11.46
N ALA A 162 21.00 9.33 -12.74
CA ALA A 162 20.74 10.57 -13.44
C ALA A 162 19.25 10.92 -13.50
N SER A 163 18.97 12.22 -13.41
CA SER A 163 17.63 12.79 -13.55
C SER A 163 17.59 13.83 -14.66
N MET A 164 16.61 13.72 -15.54
CA MET A 164 16.38 14.70 -16.62
C MET A 164 15.62 15.92 -16.08
N LEU A 165 15.95 17.10 -16.58
CA LEU A 165 15.16 18.32 -16.45
C LEU A 165 14.85 18.87 -17.83
N ILE A 166 13.56 19.04 -18.13
CA ILE A 166 13.08 19.81 -19.28
C ILE A 166 12.68 21.17 -18.71
N ASP A 167 13.50 22.19 -18.96
CA ASP A 167 13.34 23.54 -18.38
C ASP A 167 12.40 24.40 -19.24
N ASP A 168 11.69 25.33 -18.61
CA ASP A 168 10.73 26.25 -19.27
C ASP A 168 11.33 27.07 -20.41
N GLY A 169 12.66 27.25 -20.42
CA GLY A 169 13.39 27.93 -21.47
C GLY A 169 13.66 27.11 -22.74
N GLY A 170 13.07 25.89 -22.85
CA GLY A 170 13.27 24.97 -23.99
C GLY A 170 14.65 24.34 -24.03
N LYS A 171 15.40 24.36 -22.94
CA LYS A 171 16.68 23.67 -22.77
C LYS A 171 16.51 22.45 -21.90
N ASN A 172 17.26 21.42 -22.18
CA ASN A 172 17.17 20.14 -21.53
C ASN A 172 18.51 19.79 -20.85
N TYR A 173 18.42 19.25 -19.66
CA TYR A 173 19.57 18.97 -18.82
C TYR A 173 19.52 17.59 -18.21
N LEU A 174 20.70 17.03 -17.92
CA LEU A 174 20.88 15.85 -17.09
C LEU A 174 21.61 16.26 -15.82
N VAL A 175 21.03 15.94 -14.65
CA VAL A 175 21.67 16.03 -13.35
C VAL A 175 22.05 14.63 -12.92
N TYR A 176 23.31 14.39 -12.58
CA TYR A 176 23.85 13.05 -12.32
C TYR A 176 25.05 13.11 -11.38
N GLY A 177 25.40 11.98 -10.84
CA GLY A 177 26.63 11.84 -10.07
C GLY A 177 26.47 10.94 -8.84
N GLY A 178 27.53 10.85 -8.08
CA GLY A 178 27.60 10.06 -6.85
C GLY A 178 28.77 10.51 -5.99
N ASN A 179 28.96 9.82 -4.86
CA ASN A 179 30.01 10.17 -3.88
C ASN A 179 29.96 11.65 -3.44
N GLY A 180 28.78 12.25 -3.43
CA GLY A 180 28.56 13.63 -3.00
C GLY A 180 28.97 14.70 -4.00
N GLU A 181 29.32 14.34 -5.23
CA GLU A 181 29.59 15.27 -6.32
C GLU A 181 28.50 15.14 -7.38
N ILE A 182 27.60 16.14 -7.47
CA ILE A 182 26.50 16.19 -8.41
C ILE A 182 26.81 17.19 -9.51
N LYS A 183 26.62 16.74 -10.74
CA LYS A 183 26.94 17.47 -11.97
C LYS A 183 25.69 17.73 -12.78
N ILE A 184 25.76 18.75 -13.63
CA ILE A 184 24.74 19.05 -14.64
C ILE A 184 25.39 19.08 -16.03
N LYS A 185 24.67 18.55 -17.02
CA LYS A 185 25.08 18.53 -18.42
C LYS A 185 23.93 18.90 -19.32
N GLU A 186 24.19 19.72 -20.36
CA GLU A 186 23.15 20.17 -21.29
C GLU A 186 22.98 19.18 -22.43
N PHE A 187 21.74 18.74 -22.70
CA PHE A 187 21.39 17.99 -23.92
C PHE A 187 21.35 18.89 -25.16
N ASN A 188 21.48 18.28 -26.33
CA ASN A 188 21.05 18.92 -27.58
C ASN A 188 19.51 19.10 -27.59
N ASP A 189 19.00 19.91 -28.52
CA ASP A 189 17.58 20.27 -28.53
C ASP A 189 16.67 19.04 -28.80
N GLU A 190 17.17 18.02 -29.49
CA GLU A 190 16.44 16.77 -29.78
C GLU A 190 16.53 15.74 -28.64
N MET A 191 17.29 16.01 -27.58
CA MET A 191 17.58 15.09 -26.47
C MET A 191 18.11 13.71 -26.93
N THR A 192 18.92 13.71 -27.99
CA THR A 192 19.51 12.47 -28.56
C THR A 192 20.94 12.27 -28.12
N ASP A 193 21.64 13.34 -27.72
CA ASP A 193 23.00 13.39 -27.22
C ASP A 193 23.22 14.69 -26.45
N PHE A 194 24.40 14.87 -25.84
CA PHE A 194 24.76 16.13 -25.21
C PHE A 194 25.19 17.18 -26.22
N LYS A 195 24.92 18.44 -25.87
CA LYS A 195 25.25 19.59 -26.70
C LYS A 195 26.73 19.84 -26.69
N TRP A 196 27.35 19.90 -27.86
CA TRP A 196 28.75 20.26 -28.00
C TRP A 196 28.98 21.69 -27.50
N GLY A 197 29.90 21.84 -26.52
CA GLY A 197 30.16 23.13 -25.88
C GLY A 197 29.04 23.65 -24.98
N GLY A 198 28.06 22.82 -24.70
CA GLY A 198 27.00 23.09 -23.71
C GLY A 198 27.52 23.06 -22.27
N ILE A 199 26.63 23.26 -21.32
CA ILE A 199 26.92 23.19 -19.90
C ILE A 199 27.39 21.78 -19.52
N ASP A 200 28.52 21.71 -18.76
CA ASP A 200 29.05 20.49 -18.14
C ASP A 200 29.84 20.91 -16.91
N GLN A 201 29.22 20.86 -15.73
CA GLN A 201 29.89 21.30 -14.50
C GLN A 201 29.30 20.67 -13.23
N THR A 202 30.09 20.70 -12.15
CA THR A 202 29.62 20.36 -10.80
C THR A 202 28.75 21.50 -10.24
N ILE A 203 27.57 21.16 -9.69
CA ILE A 203 26.65 22.12 -9.09
C ILE A 203 26.46 21.93 -7.59
N ILE A 204 26.67 20.70 -7.07
CA ILE A 204 26.63 20.40 -5.63
C ILE A 204 27.83 19.58 -5.21
N ARG A 205 28.38 19.90 -4.02
CA ARG A 205 29.28 19.08 -3.25
C ARG A 205 28.75 18.97 -1.84
N THR A 206 28.28 17.77 -1.45
CA THR A 206 27.59 17.55 -0.16
C THR A 206 28.57 17.70 1.03
N GLY A 207 29.83 17.31 0.85
CA GLY A 207 30.82 17.29 1.95
C GLY A 207 30.58 16.19 2.99
N LEU A 208 29.65 15.26 2.74
CA LEU A 208 29.36 14.13 3.61
C LEU A 208 30.38 13.00 3.45
N THR A 209 30.35 12.04 4.38
CA THR A 209 31.15 10.81 4.35
C THR A 209 30.25 9.60 4.20
N GLY A 210 30.80 8.43 3.84
CA GLY A 210 29.99 7.25 3.55
C GLY A 210 29.40 7.31 2.15
N LEU A 211 28.15 6.93 1.96
CA LEU A 211 27.37 7.24 0.75
C LEU A 211 27.04 8.73 0.82
N ALA A 212 27.86 9.54 0.19
CA ALA A 212 27.90 10.98 0.43
C ALA A 212 26.81 11.78 -0.32
N GLY A 213 26.06 11.13 -1.22
CA GLY A 213 24.96 11.68 -2.01
C GLY A 213 24.98 11.19 -3.44
N GLU A 214 23.88 10.59 -3.86
CA GLU A 214 23.57 10.11 -5.23
C GLU A 214 22.05 10.02 -5.41
N GLY A 215 21.54 9.32 -6.45
CA GLY A 215 20.09 9.16 -6.64
C GLY A 215 19.40 10.47 -6.96
N SER A 216 19.92 11.24 -7.91
CA SER A 216 19.42 12.58 -8.21
C SER A 216 17.99 12.57 -8.75
N HIS A 217 17.11 13.40 -8.17
CA HIS A 217 15.78 13.75 -8.72
C HIS A 217 15.67 15.27 -8.78
N ILE A 218 15.73 15.83 -10.00
CA ILE A 218 15.59 17.28 -10.20
C ILE A 218 14.18 17.65 -10.65
N GLN A 219 13.61 18.67 -10.02
CA GLN A 219 12.32 19.26 -10.38
C GLN A 219 12.39 20.78 -10.26
N LYS A 220 11.64 21.49 -11.12
CA LYS A 220 11.39 22.93 -10.98
C LYS A 220 9.99 23.14 -10.43
N ILE A 221 9.89 23.75 -9.27
CA ILE A 221 8.61 24.04 -8.59
C ILE A 221 8.61 25.52 -8.22
N GLY A 222 7.66 26.26 -8.79
CA GLY A 222 7.63 27.72 -8.64
C GLY A 222 8.94 28.35 -9.13
N ASP A 223 9.58 29.15 -8.26
CA ASP A 223 10.81 29.88 -8.57
C ASP A 223 12.10 29.05 -8.34
N TYR A 224 11.97 27.84 -7.78
CA TYR A 224 13.13 27.06 -7.35
C TYR A 224 13.35 25.79 -8.18
N TYR A 225 14.62 25.44 -8.36
CA TYR A 225 15.07 24.12 -8.75
C TYR A 225 15.37 23.34 -7.48
N TYR A 226 14.74 22.17 -7.34
CA TYR A 226 14.93 21.23 -6.22
C TYR A 226 15.66 20.01 -6.73
N ILE A 227 16.68 19.56 -6.01
CA ILE A 227 17.41 18.32 -6.28
C ILE A 227 17.36 17.48 -5.02
N PHE A 228 16.69 16.33 -5.11
CA PHE A 228 16.63 15.33 -4.05
C PHE A 228 17.76 14.33 -4.24
N LEU A 229 18.35 13.86 -3.13
CA LEU A 229 19.48 12.91 -3.13
C LEU A 229 19.35 11.97 -1.94
N ILE A 230 19.65 10.69 -2.16
CA ILE A 230 19.91 9.75 -1.07
C ILE A 230 21.33 9.94 -0.55
N ALA A 231 21.51 9.85 0.76
CA ALA A 231 22.81 9.72 1.40
C ALA A 231 22.76 8.67 2.52
N TRP A 232 23.91 8.09 2.84
CA TRP A 232 24.09 7.20 3.98
C TRP A 232 25.37 7.59 4.71
N PRO A 233 25.35 8.67 5.50
CA PRO A 233 26.51 9.13 6.26
C PRO A 233 26.97 8.07 7.25
N ASN A 234 28.29 8.02 7.49
CA ASN A 234 28.86 7.09 8.46
C ASN A 234 28.23 7.28 9.84
N GLY A 235 27.64 6.19 10.38
CA GLY A 235 27.03 6.17 11.72
C GLY A 235 25.55 6.57 11.76
N SER A 236 24.91 6.78 10.60
CA SER A 236 23.46 7.00 10.47
C SER A 236 22.77 5.90 9.66
N GLY A 237 21.46 5.97 9.48
CA GLY A 237 20.71 5.29 8.42
C GLY A 237 20.82 6.06 7.10
N ARG A 238 20.08 5.60 6.08
CA ARG A 238 19.85 6.38 4.86
C ARG A 238 18.98 7.58 5.18
N ILE A 239 19.29 8.69 4.53
CA ILE A 239 18.56 9.96 4.68
C ILE A 239 18.25 10.55 3.31
N GLU A 240 17.15 11.30 3.23
CA GLU A 240 16.81 12.09 2.06
C GLU A 240 17.30 13.53 2.24
N LEU A 241 18.07 14.00 1.28
CA LEU A 241 18.56 15.36 1.20
C LEU A 241 17.77 16.12 0.15
N CYS A 242 17.52 17.40 0.41
CA CYS A 242 17.00 18.33 -0.59
C CYS A 242 17.93 19.52 -0.74
N TYR A 243 18.30 19.81 -1.97
CA TYR A 243 19.04 21.01 -2.36
C TYR A 243 18.15 21.90 -3.21
N ARG A 244 18.08 23.21 -2.94
CA ARG A 244 17.32 24.17 -3.73
C ARG A 244 18.11 25.38 -4.16
N SER A 245 17.75 25.96 -5.30
CA SER A 245 18.29 27.24 -5.80
C SER A 245 17.29 27.90 -6.75
N LYS A 246 17.27 29.23 -6.78
CA LYS A 246 16.55 29.98 -7.84
C LYS A 246 17.29 30.00 -9.17
N ASN A 247 18.55 29.61 -9.16
CA ASN A 247 19.38 29.53 -10.36
C ASN A 247 19.80 28.06 -10.60
N LEU A 248 19.51 27.54 -11.79
CA LEU A 248 19.82 26.17 -12.19
C LEU A 248 21.27 25.76 -11.91
N LEU A 249 22.22 26.69 -12.07
CA LEU A 249 23.65 26.44 -11.82
C LEU A 249 24.10 26.73 -10.39
N GLY A 250 23.16 27.07 -9.50
CA GLY A 250 23.43 27.38 -8.11
C GLY A 250 23.79 28.85 -7.84
N PRO A 251 24.26 29.17 -6.64
CA PRO A 251 24.57 28.22 -5.56
C PRO A 251 23.32 27.55 -5.00
N TYR A 252 23.47 26.27 -4.65
CA TYR A 252 22.45 25.48 -3.99
C TYR A 252 22.63 25.53 -2.48
N GLU A 253 21.54 25.69 -1.74
CA GLU A 253 21.47 25.43 -0.31
C GLU A 253 20.82 24.07 -0.07
N GLY A 254 21.29 23.31 0.93
CA GLY A 254 20.84 21.95 1.17
C GLY A 254 20.54 21.66 2.62
N LYS A 255 19.57 20.75 2.87
CA LYS A 255 19.28 20.20 4.18
C LYS A 255 18.78 18.76 4.07
N THR A 256 18.80 18.02 5.18
CA THR A 256 18.08 16.75 5.33
C THR A 256 16.60 17.07 5.43
N VAL A 257 15.77 16.39 4.62
CA VAL A 257 14.30 16.54 4.61
C VAL A 257 13.59 15.32 5.16
N LEU A 258 14.28 14.15 5.23
CA LEU A 258 13.79 12.97 5.92
C LEU A 258 14.97 12.18 6.50
N ASP A 259 14.85 11.80 7.78
CA ASP A 259 15.77 10.89 8.48
C ASP A 259 14.91 9.91 9.29
N SER A 260 14.46 8.85 8.62
CA SER A 260 13.50 7.91 9.17
C SER A 260 13.56 6.55 8.51
N ASN A 261 13.12 5.53 9.21
CA ASN A 261 12.83 4.20 8.70
C ASN A 261 11.44 3.76 9.15
N LEU A 262 10.98 2.63 8.65
CA LEU A 262 9.67 2.06 9.04
C LEU A 262 9.76 1.16 10.29
N GLY A 263 10.87 1.18 11.02
CA GLY A 263 11.12 0.29 12.15
C GLY A 263 11.56 -1.13 11.77
N THR A 264 11.71 -1.40 10.48
CA THR A 264 12.16 -2.68 9.91
C THR A 264 13.53 -2.51 9.26
N TYR A 265 14.35 -3.54 9.26
CA TYR A 265 15.66 -3.63 8.59
C TYR A 265 16.65 -2.47 8.84
N GLY A 266 16.25 -1.36 9.44
CA GLY A 266 17.10 -0.23 9.82
C GLY A 266 17.70 0.55 8.66
N GLY A 267 17.21 0.36 7.44
CA GLY A 267 17.77 0.92 6.23
C GLY A 267 17.61 2.43 6.07
N GLY A 268 16.45 2.95 6.45
CA GLY A 268 16.05 4.34 6.18
C GLY A 268 15.33 4.50 4.84
N VAL A 269 14.32 5.36 4.82
CA VAL A 269 13.47 5.68 3.66
C VAL A 269 14.09 6.85 2.92
N ALA A 270 14.52 6.62 1.68
CA ALA A 270 15.18 7.64 0.85
C ALA A 270 15.26 7.21 -0.62
N GLN A 271 15.72 8.10 -1.48
CA GLN A 271 15.86 8.04 -2.94
C GLN A 271 14.50 7.97 -3.63
N GLY A 272 14.12 9.09 -4.20
CA GLY A 272 12.95 9.28 -5.02
C GLY A 272 12.66 10.76 -5.20
N GLY A 273 11.53 11.05 -5.83
CA GLY A 273 11.07 12.40 -6.08
C GLY A 273 9.78 12.71 -5.33
N ILE A 274 9.29 13.92 -5.54
CA ILE A 274 7.99 14.34 -5.04
C ILE A 274 7.02 14.55 -6.20
N VAL A 275 5.75 14.37 -5.95
CA VAL A 275 4.68 14.53 -6.94
C VAL A 275 3.48 15.21 -6.28
N ASP A 276 2.82 16.10 -7.03
CA ASP A 276 1.59 16.75 -6.61
C ASP A 276 0.35 15.92 -6.99
N THR A 277 -0.74 16.18 -6.30
CA THR A 277 -2.07 15.64 -6.62
C THR A 277 -2.96 16.69 -7.26
N PRO A 278 -4.07 16.31 -7.93
CA PRO A 278 -5.00 17.27 -8.51
C PRO A 278 -5.65 18.23 -7.51
N ASP A 279 -5.75 17.82 -6.24
CA ASP A 279 -6.26 18.64 -5.13
C ASP A 279 -5.17 19.48 -4.43
N GLY A 280 -3.92 19.43 -4.92
CA GLY A 280 -2.82 20.27 -4.48
C GLY A 280 -2.03 19.73 -3.28
N LYS A 281 -2.29 18.51 -2.83
CA LYS A 281 -1.41 17.81 -1.86
C LYS A 281 -0.12 17.38 -2.55
N TRP A 282 0.90 17.10 -1.75
CA TRP A 282 2.19 16.61 -2.24
C TRP A 282 2.60 15.33 -1.54
N TRP A 283 3.24 14.44 -2.28
CA TRP A 283 3.73 13.17 -1.80
C TRP A 283 5.14 12.90 -2.30
N ALA A 284 5.97 12.29 -1.46
CA ALA A 284 7.23 11.70 -1.88
C ALA A 284 7.03 10.19 -2.07
N LEU A 285 7.54 9.66 -3.18
CA LEU A 285 7.66 8.22 -3.42
C LEU A 285 9.14 7.88 -3.27
N LEU A 286 9.47 7.13 -2.24
CA LEU A 286 10.83 6.79 -1.83
C LEU A 286 10.89 5.30 -1.55
N PHE A 287 12.07 4.68 -1.49
CA PHE A 287 12.16 3.28 -1.09
C PHE A 287 12.88 3.06 0.24
N GLU A 288 12.68 1.88 0.83
CA GLU A 288 13.47 1.35 1.94
C GLU A 288 14.10 0.01 1.54
N ASP A 289 15.35 -0.26 1.97
CA ASP A 289 15.92 -1.60 1.90
C ASP A 289 15.14 -2.52 2.85
N HIS A 290 14.57 -3.61 2.31
CA HIS A 290 13.66 -4.47 3.06
C HIS A 290 14.12 -5.95 3.06
N GLY A 291 15.40 -6.16 3.30
CA GLY A 291 16.02 -7.49 3.33
C GLY A 291 16.02 -8.18 1.98
N SER A 292 15.77 -9.48 1.98
CA SER A 292 15.90 -10.31 0.79
C SER A 292 14.78 -10.11 -0.24
N VAL A 293 13.64 -9.52 0.14
CA VAL A 293 12.62 -9.16 -0.84
C VAL A 293 13.07 -8.04 -1.77
N GLY A 294 14.00 -7.20 -1.33
CA GLY A 294 14.57 -6.10 -2.10
C GLY A 294 14.23 -4.72 -1.55
N ARG A 295 14.18 -3.74 -2.44
CA ARG A 295 13.89 -2.34 -2.13
C ARG A 295 12.43 -2.02 -2.40
N VAL A 296 11.71 -1.58 -1.38
CA VAL A 296 10.24 -1.48 -1.39
C VAL A 296 9.79 -0.03 -1.36
N PRO A 297 8.88 0.39 -2.25
CA PRO A 297 8.36 1.77 -2.30
C PRO A 297 7.52 2.13 -1.07
N CYS A 298 7.77 3.34 -0.57
CA CYS A 298 7.07 3.97 0.54
C CYS A 298 6.47 5.29 0.09
N LEU A 299 5.24 5.56 0.50
CA LEU A 299 4.57 6.83 0.24
C LEU A 299 4.69 7.70 1.49
N VAL A 300 5.20 8.93 1.33
CA VAL A 300 5.49 9.86 2.42
C VAL A 300 4.80 11.19 2.14
N PRO A 301 3.94 11.72 3.05
CA PRO A 301 3.31 13.01 2.83
C PRO A 301 4.34 14.14 2.83
N VAL A 302 4.09 15.19 2.04
CA VAL A 302 4.97 16.35 1.93
C VAL A 302 4.15 17.61 2.15
N THR A 303 4.59 18.45 3.08
CA THR A 303 4.09 19.82 3.27
C THR A 303 5.17 20.83 2.92
N TRP A 304 4.85 22.11 2.93
CA TRP A 304 5.78 23.15 2.51
C TRP A 304 5.94 24.23 3.60
N GLU A 305 7.20 24.48 3.99
CA GLU A 305 7.56 25.54 4.92
C GLU A 305 8.67 26.43 4.35
N ASN A 306 8.41 27.72 4.16
CA ASN A 306 9.39 28.67 3.62
C ASN A 306 10.06 28.19 2.31
N ASP A 307 9.26 27.66 1.39
CA ASP A 307 9.69 27.02 0.13
C ASP A 307 10.63 25.81 0.31
N TRP A 308 10.55 25.11 1.45
CA TRP A 308 11.19 23.81 1.67
C TRP A 308 10.13 22.71 1.77
N PRO A 309 10.39 21.55 1.15
CA PRO A 309 9.57 20.37 1.42
C PRO A 309 9.86 19.86 2.84
N VAL A 310 8.81 19.57 3.58
CA VAL A 310 8.83 18.90 4.88
C VAL A 310 8.20 17.53 4.68
N MET A 311 9.03 16.50 4.76
CA MET A 311 8.61 15.11 4.49
C MET A 311 8.19 14.38 5.75
N GLY A 312 7.13 13.60 5.64
CA GLY A 312 6.62 12.72 6.70
C GLY A 312 5.74 13.43 7.71
N VAL A 313 5.31 12.67 8.69
CA VAL A 313 4.58 13.15 9.86
C VAL A 313 5.60 13.35 10.99
N ASN A 314 5.74 14.58 11.48
CA ASN A 314 6.77 14.95 12.45
C ASN A 314 8.20 14.55 12.03
N GLY A 315 8.52 14.69 10.74
CA GLY A 315 9.84 14.34 10.20
C GLY A 315 10.11 12.83 10.13
N LYS A 316 9.09 11.99 10.27
CA LYS A 316 9.17 10.52 10.18
C LYS A 316 8.30 9.97 9.06
N ALA A 317 8.80 8.96 8.36
CA ALA A 317 8.01 8.20 7.42
C ALA A 317 6.92 7.43 8.18
N PRO A 318 5.64 7.65 7.88
CA PRO A 318 4.55 6.99 8.59
C PRO A 318 4.48 5.51 8.22
N THR A 319 4.19 4.64 9.19
CA THR A 319 3.93 3.21 8.96
C THR A 319 2.54 2.96 8.40
N THR A 320 1.62 3.92 8.62
CA THR A 320 0.25 3.91 8.07
C THR A 320 -0.11 5.29 7.58
N ILE A 321 -0.90 5.37 6.53
CA ILE A 321 -1.32 6.60 5.87
C ILE A 321 -2.83 6.56 5.67
N ALA A 322 -3.52 7.63 6.06
CA ALA A 322 -4.91 7.83 5.70
C ALA A 322 -5.00 8.42 4.28
N VAL A 323 -5.80 7.83 3.44
CA VAL A 323 -5.96 8.24 2.03
C VAL A 323 -7.43 8.14 1.61
N ASP A 324 -7.86 9.06 0.74
CA ASP A 324 -9.23 9.07 0.25
C ASP A 324 -9.46 7.99 -0.81
N GLY A 325 -10.51 7.19 -0.67
CA GLY A 325 -10.96 6.23 -1.68
C GLY A 325 -10.81 4.75 -1.30
N ASN A 326 -11.21 3.89 -2.22
CA ASN A 326 -11.10 2.44 -2.11
C ASN A 326 -9.89 1.95 -2.89
N TYR A 327 -8.94 1.33 -2.21
CA TYR A 327 -7.70 0.83 -2.79
C TYR A 327 -7.74 -0.69 -2.96
N THR A 328 -7.17 -1.19 -4.04
CA THR A 328 -7.08 -2.63 -4.30
C THR A 328 -5.71 -3.21 -3.93
N GLY A 329 -4.77 -2.34 -3.55
CA GLY A 329 -3.37 -2.72 -3.35
C GLY A 329 -2.64 -2.98 -4.67
N THR A 330 -1.32 -3.15 -4.57
CA THR A 330 -0.45 -3.48 -5.71
C THR A 330 -0.06 -4.94 -5.67
N HIS A 331 -0.24 -5.64 -6.79
CA HIS A 331 0.16 -7.03 -6.95
C HIS A 331 0.97 -7.19 -8.23
N LEU A 332 2.27 -7.48 -8.07
CA LEU A 332 3.24 -7.61 -9.15
C LEU A 332 3.56 -9.07 -9.52
N ALA A 333 2.88 -10.01 -8.89
CA ALA A 333 2.96 -11.44 -9.21
C ALA A 333 1.53 -11.99 -9.36
N LYS A 334 1.34 -12.84 -10.37
CA LYS A 334 0.03 -13.39 -10.75
C LYS A 334 0.13 -14.86 -11.12
N ASN A 335 -0.99 -15.56 -11.07
CA ASN A 335 -1.14 -16.89 -11.66
C ASN A 335 -1.02 -16.82 -13.18
N ASP A 336 -0.48 -17.88 -13.79
CA ASP A 336 -0.39 -18.05 -15.22
C ASP A 336 -0.62 -19.52 -15.61
N GLU A 337 -1.62 -19.78 -16.42
CA GLU A 337 -1.94 -21.11 -16.96
C GLU A 337 -1.22 -21.36 -18.30
N PHE A 338 -0.39 -20.42 -18.75
CA PHE A 338 0.31 -20.44 -20.03
C PHE A 338 -0.59 -20.69 -21.24
N ASP A 339 -1.84 -20.25 -21.17
CA ASP A 339 -2.84 -20.34 -22.24
C ASP A 339 -2.79 -19.08 -23.11
N TYR A 340 -1.93 -19.06 -24.10
CA TYR A 340 -1.64 -17.93 -24.95
C TYR A 340 -1.83 -18.26 -26.44
N ASP A 341 -2.40 -17.31 -27.19
CA ASP A 341 -2.55 -17.41 -28.64
C ASP A 341 -1.25 -17.11 -29.43
N ALA A 342 -0.22 -16.58 -28.76
CA ALA A 342 1.06 -16.22 -29.35
C ALA A 342 2.20 -16.34 -28.33
N ASP A 343 3.44 -16.44 -28.78
CA ASP A 343 4.63 -16.46 -27.92
C ASP A 343 4.89 -15.06 -27.33
N LYS A 344 3.99 -14.64 -26.46
CA LYS A 344 4.03 -13.37 -25.71
C LYS A 344 3.51 -13.59 -24.28
N LEU A 345 4.35 -13.37 -23.30
CA LEU A 345 4.01 -13.53 -21.88
C LEU A 345 3.34 -12.26 -21.33
N MET A 346 2.61 -12.41 -20.22
CA MET A 346 2.08 -11.27 -19.47
C MET A 346 3.19 -10.40 -18.90
N LEU A 347 2.89 -9.16 -18.56
CA LEU A 347 3.87 -8.15 -18.17
C LEU A 347 4.59 -8.42 -16.85
N GLU A 348 4.07 -9.29 -16.01
CA GLU A 348 4.69 -9.67 -14.73
C GLU A 348 5.91 -10.55 -14.91
N TRP A 349 6.08 -11.22 -16.06
CA TRP A 349 7.24 -12.05 -16.38
C TRP A 349 8.43 -11.24 -16.89
N GLN A 350 9.61 -11.58 -16.39
CA GLN A 350 10.89 -11.08 -16.88
C GLN A 350 11.91 -12.20 -16.99
N TRP A 351 12.69 -12.20 -18.07
CA TRP A 351 13.78 -13.13 -18.25
C TRP A 351 15.03 -12.72 -17.47
N ASN A 352 15.75 -13.67 -16.95
CA ASN A 352 17.13 -13.48 -16.50
C ASN A 352 18.04 -13.18 -17.72
N HIS A 353 18.42 -11.91 -17.92
CA HIS A 353 19.09 -11.40 -19.11
C HIS A 353 18.20 -11.44 -20.37
N ASN A 354 18.80 -11.17 -21.54
CA ASN A 354 18.07 -11.23 -22.80
C ASN A 354 17.72 -12.69 -23.14
N PRO A 355 16.47 -13.04 -23.42
CA PRO A 355 16.10 -14.38 -23.83
C PRO A 355 16.65 -14.73 -25.19
N ASP A 356 16.87 -16.01 -25.43
CA ASP A 356 16.93 -16.60 -26.77
C ASP A 356 15.50 -16.97 -27.15
N ASN A 357 14.84 -16.12 -27.98
CA ASN A 357 13.46 -16.33 -28.37
C ASN A 357 13.21 -17.58 -29.21
N SER A 358 14.27 -18.26 -29.66
CA SER A 358 14.13 -19.58 -30.28
C SER A 358 14.09 -20.74 -29.26
N ALA A 359 14.39 -20.47 -27.99
CA ALA A 359 14.54 -21.48 -26.95
C ALA A 359 13.37 -21.54 -25.96
N TRP A 360 12.24 -20.95 -26.29
CA TRP A 360 11.01 -21.06 -25.52
C TRP A 360 9.77 -20.91 -26.41
N SER A 361 8.63 -21.41 -25.96
CA SER A 361 7.32 -21.21 -26.60
C SER A 361 6.20 -21.48 -25.61
N VAL A 362 5.09 -20.75 -25.74
CA VAL A 362 3.81 -21.02 -25.06
C VAL A 362 2.74 -21.48 -26.06
N THR A 363 3.11 -21.69 -27.32
CA THR A 363 2.20 -22.13 -28.40
C THR A 363 2.54 -23.51 -28.96
N ASP A 364 3.77 -24.02 -28.79
CA ASP A 364 4.16 -25.35 -29.27
C ASP A 364 3.47 -26.51 -28.54
N ARG A 365 2.94 -26.25 -27.35
CA ARG A 365 2.04 -27.11 -26.59
C ARG A 365 1.05 -26.20 -25.85
N GLU A 366 -0.22 -26.25 -26.28
CA GLU A 366 -1.30 -25.45 -25.71
C GLU A 366 -1.40 -25.63 -24.19
N GLY A 367 -1.49 -24.53 -23.43
CA GLY A 367 -1.55 -24.48 -21.97
C GLY A 367 -0.21 -24.82 -21.28
N TYR A 368 0.92 -24.70 -21.98
CA TYR A 368 2.25 -24.99 -21.40
C TYR A 368 3.30 -23.96 -21.82
N LEU A 369 4.14 -23.57 -20.85
CA LEU A 369 5.45 -22.99 -21.18
C LEU A 369 6.43 -24.10 -21.51
N ARG A 370 6.95 -24.13 -22.71
CA ARG A 370 8.05 -25.02 -23.14
C ARG A 370 9.39 -24.28 -23.12
N LEU A 371 10.37 -24.83 -22.39
CA LEU A 371 11.75 -24.35 -22.38
C LEU A 371 12.65 -25.36 -23.09
N TYR A 372 13.24 -24.93 -24.20
CA TYR A 372 14.17 -25.77 -24.99
C TYR A 372 15.60 -25.67 -24.49
N ASN A 373 16.24 -26.78 -24.27
CA ASN A 373 17.62 -26.91 -23.82
C ASN A 373 18.62 -26.71 -24.98
N LYS A 374 18.78 -25.45 -25.43
CA LYS A 374 19.68 -25.06 -26.52
C LYS A 374 21.06 -24.62 -26.06
N ASN A 375 21.15 -24.01 -24.88
CA ASN A 375 22.39 -23.44 -24.34
C ASN A 375 22.85 -24.21 -23.10
N LYS A 376 24.10 -24.73 -23.11
CA LYS A 376 24.64 -25.43 -21.96
C LYS A 376 24.92 -24.48 -20.80
N ALA A 377 24.55 -24.91 -19.58
CA ALA A 377 24.87 -24.26 -18.35
C ALA A 377 25.24 -25.25 -17.26
N THR A 378 25.99 -24.85 -16.28
CA THR A 378 26.40 -25.67 -15.15
C THR A 378 25.54 -25.49 -13.91
N ASN A 379 24.78 -24.37 -13.88
CA ASN A 379 23.89 -23.99 -12.79
C ASN A 379 22.96 -22.88 -13.29
N ILE A 380 21.99 -22.47 -12.46
CA ILE A 380 20.97 -21.49 -12.82
C ILE A 380 21.55 -20.09 -13.10
N ILE A 381 22.66 -19.70 -12.44
CA ILE A 381 23.31 -18.39 -12.66
C ILE A 381 23.75 -18.23 -14.13
N ASN A 382 24.15 -19.32 -14.77
CA ASN A 382 24.58 -19.34 -16.17
C ASN A 382 23.49 -19.80 -17.15
N ALA A 383 22.29 -20.08 -16.65
CA ALA A 383 21.18 -20.60 -17.46
C ALA A 383 20.42 -19.46 -18.13
N ARG A 384 20.62 -19.32 -19.44
CA ARG A 384 19.80 -18.43 -20.29
C ARG A 384 18.38 -18.96 -20.38
N ASN A 385 17.40 -18.08 -20.60
CA ASN A 385 15.98 -18.43 -20.61
C ASN A 385 15.44 -18.95 -19.27
N THR A 386 15.96 -18.43 -18.18
CA THR A 386 15.33 -18.54 -16.85
C THR A 386 14.26 -17.46 -16.76
N LEU A 387 13.00 -17.86 -16.63
CA LEU A 387 11.83 -16.96 -16.56
C LEU A 387 11.52 -16.63 -15.11
N THR A 388 11.37 -15.33 -14.78
CA THR A 388 11.27 -14.90 -13.39
C THR A 388 10.04 -14.03 -13.12
N MET A 389 9.48 -14.19 -11.92
CA MET A 389 8.41 -13.33 -11.37
C MET A 389 8.79 -12.85 -9.98
N ARG A 390 8.40 -11.62 -9.60
CA ARG A 390 8.69 -11.05 -8.28
C ARG A 390 8.15 -11.91 -7.15
N THR A 391 8.81 -11.87 -6.01
CA THR A 391 8.25 -12.29 -4.73
C THR A 391 7.64 -11.09 -4.02
N GLU A 392 6.62 -11.30 -3.22
CA GLU A 392 5.94 -10.28 -2.43
C GLU A 392 5.94 -10.65 -0.95
N GLY A 393 6.22 -9.67 -0.09
CA GLY A 393 6.12 -9.85 1.38
C GLY A 393 4.69 -9.64 1.89
N PRO A 394 4.43 -10.00 3.16
CA PRO A 394 5.34 -10.63 4.14
C PRO A 394 5.60 -12.11 3.88
N ALA A 395 4.73 -12.80 3.14
CA ALA A 395 4.88 -14.19 2.76
C ALA A 395 4.21 -14.47 1.42
N CYS A 396 4.84 -15.32 0.62
CA CYS A 396 4.26 -15.79 -0.63
C CYS A 396 4.72 -17.22 -0.94
N SER A 397 4.09 -17.84 -1.94
CA SER A 397 4.56 -19.10 -2.51
C SER A 397 4.44 -19.09 -4.03
N GLY A 398 5.38 -19.77 -4.69
CA GLY A 398 5.31 -20.09 -6.12
C GLY A 398 5.24 -21.59 -6.33
N MET A 399 4.40 -22.04 -7.25
CA MET A 399 4.17 -23.43 -7.54
C MET A 399 4.08 -23.67 -9.04
N ILE A 400 4.72 -24.75 -9.51
CA ILE A 400 4.62 -25.22 -10.91
C ILE A 400 4.26 -26.69 -10.97
N LYS A 401 3.65 -27.12 -12.07
CA LYS A 401 3.59 -28.52 -12.48
C LYS A 401 4.57 -28.71 -13.64
N LEU A 402 5.55 -29.59 -13.47
CA LEU A 402 6.63 -29.86 -14.41
C LEU A 402 6.42 -31.22 -15.10
N ASP A 403 6.35 -31.25 -16.43
CA ASP A 403 6.42 -32.43 -17.28
C ASP A 403 7.84 -32.59 -17.82
N THR A 404 8.48 -33.68 -17.43
CA THR A 404 9.89 -34.00 -17.71
C THR A 404 10.08 -34.93 -18.90
N LYS A 405 9.01 -35.25 -19.64
CA LYS A 405 9.04 -36.26 -20.72
C LYS A 405 10.05 -35.92 -21.82
N GLY A 406 10.25 -34.63 -22.09
CA GLY A 406 11.18 -34.12 -23.10
C GLY A 406 12.64 -33.99 -22.65
N MET A 407 12.94 -34.23 -21.36
CA MET A 407 14.26 -34.06 -20.79
C MET A 407 15.20 -35.23 -21.20
N LYS A 408 16.48 -34.91 -21.40
CA LYS A 408 17.56 -35.82 -21.76
C LYS A 408 18.61 -35.90 -20.67
N ILE A 409 19.49 -36.90 -20.74
CA ILE A 409 20.61 -37.08 -19.82
C ILE A 409 21.41 -35.80 -19.67
N GLY A 410 21.52 -35.33 -18.43
CA GLY A 410 22.21 -34.11 -18.06
C GLY A 410 21.33 -32.83 -18.10
N ASP A 411 20.03 -32.94 -18.41
CA ASP A 411 19.08 -31.82 -18.31
C ASP A 411 18.65 -31.62 -16.86
N TYR A 412 18.50 -30.37 -16.49
CA TYR A 412 17.97 -29.86 -15.21
C TYR A 412 16.79 -28.92 -15.49
N ALA A 413 15.68 -29.08 -14.77
CA ALA A 413 14.52 -28.20 -14.88
C ALA A 413 13.81 -28.07 -13.53
N GLY A 414 13.16 -26.95 -13.26
CA GLY A 414 12.43 -26.75 -12.00
C GLY A 414 12.12 -25.30 -11.66
N LEU A 415 11.98 -25.08 -10.36
CA LEU A 415 11.66 -23.77 -9.75
C LEU A 415 12.79 -23.35 -8.78
N SER A 416 13.12 -22.07 -8.74
CA SER A 416 14.18 -21.52 -7.89
C SER A 416 13.69 -20.33 -7.08
N ALA A 417 14.13 -20.25 -5.82
CA ALA A 417 14.29 -19.01 -5.11
C ALA A 417 15.56 -18.34 -5.64
N PHE A 418 15.39 -17.40 -6.59
CA PHE A 418 16.47 -16.91 -7.43
C PHE A 418 17.05 -15.60 -6.92
N GLN A 419 18.28 -15.65 -6.53
CA GLN A 419 19.23 -14.57 -6.22
C GLN A 419 20.63 -15.20 -6.18
N PHE A 420 21.70 -14.49 -5.88
CA PHE A 420 23.04 -15.08 -5.83
C PHE A 420 23.12 -16.27 -4.82
N ASN A 421 22.47 -16.13 -3.67
CA ASN A 421 22.27 -17.23 -2.71
C ASN A 421 21.03 -18.05 -3.09
N TYR A 422 20.99 -18.62 -4.29
CA TYR A 422 19.81 -19.35 -4.77
C TYR A 422 19.58 -20.68 -4.05
N GLY A 423 18.31 -21.12 -4.07
CA GLY A 423 17.88 -22.47 -3.77
C GLY A 423 16.97 -23.00 -4.87
N ASN A 424 17.23 -24.20 -5.37
CA ASN A 424 16.49 -24.84 -6.44
C ASN A 424 15.73 -26.07 -5.94
N ILE A 425 14.50 -26.25 -6.40
CA ILE A 425 13.76 -27.52 -6.38
C ILE A 425 13.46 -27.92 -7.82
N GLY A 426 13.76 -29.13 -8.22
CA GLY A 426 13.61 -29.52 -9.63
C GLY A 426 13.82 -31.00 -9.90
N VAL A 427 13.92 -31.32 -11.18
CA VAL A 427 14.26 -32.65 -11.67
C VAL A 427 15.52 -32.57 -12.53
N TYR A 428 16.38 -33.56 -12.41
CA TYR A 428 17.46 -33.78 -13.36
C TYR A 428 17.44 -35.23 -13.89
N VAL A 429 17.99 -35.44 -15.09
CA VAL A 429 18.17 -36.76 -15.66
C VAL A 429 19.62 -37.21 -15.49
N ALA A 430 19.81 -38.25 -14.68
CA ALA A 430 21.10 -38.81 -14.35
C ALA A 430 21.74 -39.56 -15.53
N ASP A 431 23.01 -39.98 -15.39
CA ASP A 431 23.77 -40.66 -16.45
C ASP A 431 23.20 -42.03 -16.83
N ASP A 432 22.53 -42.69 -15.91
CA ASP A 432 21.82 -43.97 -16.14
C ASP A 432 20.42 -43.75 -16.79
N GLY A 433 20.05 -42.53 -17.10
CA GLY A 433 18.75 -42.18 -17.65
C GLY A 433 17.63 -42.09 -16.62
N SER A 434 17.90 -42.34 -15.33
CA SER A 434 16.90 -42.16 -14.28
C SER A 434 16.63 -40.67 -14.00
N LYS A 435 15.36 -40.36 -13.71
CA LYS A 435 14.94 -39.03 -13.29
C LYS A 435 14.99 -38.95 -11.78
N ARG A 436 15.49 -37.81 -11.28
CA ARG A 436 15.60 -37.56 -9.85
C ARG A 436 15.05 -36.16 -9.49
N ILE A 437 14.16 -36.10 -8.51
CA ILE A 437 13.80 -34.86 -7.84
C ILE A 437 15.00 -34.46 -6.98
N TYR A 438 15.39 -33.18 -7.01
CA TYR A 438 16.51 -32.67 -6.23
C TYR A 438 16.21 -31.33 -5.61
N MET A 439 16.85 -31.05 -4.46
CA MET A 439 17.00 -29.72 -3.91
C MET A 439 18.49 -29.37 -3.86
N ALA A 440 18.83 -28.17 -4.36
CA ALA A 440 20.21 -27.68 -4.35
C ALA A 440 20.28 -26.21 -3.91
N LYS A 441 21.44 -25.87 -3.32
CA LYS A 441 21.81 -24.46 -3.01
C LYS A 441 23.04 -24.05 -3.80
N ASN A 442 23.31 -22.73 -3.88
CA ASN A 442 24.57 -22.25 -4.43
C ASN A 442 25.76 -22.64 -3.52
N GLY A 443 26.57 -23.62 -3.94
CA GLY A 443 27.77 -24.02 -3.23
C GLY A 443 28.94 -23.03 -3.35
N GLY A 444 28.85 -22.06 -4.29
CA GLY A 444 29.79 -20.96 -4.48
C GLY A 444 29.39 -19.65 -3.81
N TYR A 445 28.29 -19.66 -3.03
CA TYR A 445 27.87 -18.43 -2.34
C TYR A 445 28.98 -17.89 -1.40
N GLY A 446 29.14 -16.58 -1.41
CA GLY A 446 30.22 -15.87 -0.69
C GLY A 446 31.53 -15.75 -1.48
N LYS A 447 31.62 -16.34 -2.68
CA LYS A 447 32.72 -16.18 -3.64
C LYS A 447 32.35 -15.26 -4.79
N GLU A 448 33.09 -15.31 -5.91
CA GLU A 448 32.68 -14.63 -7.14
C GLU A 448 31.47 -15.33 -7.78
N ILE A 449 30.68 -14.58 -8.53
CA ILE A 449 29.46 -15.09 -9.16
C ILE A 449 29.75 -16.25 -10.15
N THR A 450 30.92 -16.19 -10.78
CA THR A 450 31.42 -17.24 -11.69
C THR A 450 31.81 -18.55 -11.00
N ASP A 451 31.98 -18.53 -9.66
CA ASP A 451 32.29 -19.71 -8.85
C ASP A 451 31.03 -20.51 -8.44
N SER A 452 29.86 -20.07 -8.90
CA SER A 452 28.57 -20.71 -8.59
C SER A 452 28.51 -22.15 -9.10
N TYR A 453 27.98 -23.05 -8.28
CA TYR A 453 27.66 -24.43 -8.67
C TYR A 453 26.50 -24.97 -7.84
N ASN A 454 25.76 -25.96 -8.39
CA ASN A 454 24.72 -26.64 -7.65
C ASN A 454 25.30 -27.59 -6.59
N LYS A 455 25.18 -27.22 -5.33
CA LYS A 455 25.40 -28.12 -4.19
C LYS A 455 24.09 -28.87 -3.92
N ILE A 456 23.98 -30.12 -4.41
CA ILE A 456 22.80 -30.95 -4.14
C ILE A 456 22.75 -31.26 -2.64
N ILE A 457 21.63 -30.95 -2.01
CA ILE A 457 21.35 -31.14 -0.58
C ILE A 457 20.54 -32.42 -0.37
N ALA A 458 19.57 -32.67 -1.24
CA ALA A 458 18.71 -33.82 -1.20
C ALA A 458 18.33 -34.28 -2.61
N GLU A 459 18.16 -35.58 -2.80
CA GLU A 459 17.64 -36.18 -4.03
C GLU A 459 16.80 -37.42 -3.75
N THR A 460 15.80 -37.68 -4.61
CA THR A 460 14.97 -38.89 -4.58
C THR A 460 14.55 -39.26 -5.99
N PRO A 461 14.36 -40.56 -6.30
CA PRO A 461 13.89 -40.99 -7.62
C PRO A 461 12.51 -40.40 -7.94
N LEU A 462 12.32 -39.96 -9.18
CA LEU A 462 11.01 -39.65 -9.74
C LEU A 462 10.48 -40.84 -10.52
N SER A 463 9.37 -41.42 -10.08
CA SER A 463 8.66 -42.44 -10.85
C SER A 463 7.59 -41.78 -11.71
N GLY A 464 7.76 -41.82 -13.02
CA GLY A 464 6.90 -41.13 -13.98
C GLY A 464 7.54 -39.87 -14.57
N ASP A 465 6.74 -39.08 -15.22
CA ASP A 465 7.20 -37.91 -15.99
C ASP A 465 6.78 -36.58 -15.41
N GLU A 466 5.82 -36.55 -14.47
CA GLU A 466 5.25 -35.31 -13.91
C GLU A 466 5.55 -35.16 -12.41
N VAL A 467 5.75 -33.94 -11.97
CA VAL A 467 5.94 -33.59 -10.57
C VAL A 467 5.45 -32.15 -10.33
N TYR A 468 4.90 -31.91 -9.16
CA TYR A 468 4.54 -30.58 -8.66
C TYR A 468 5.65 -30.07 -7.74
N LEU A 469 6.09 -28.84 -7.96
CA LEU A 469 7.17 -28.19 -7.20
C LEU A 469 6.66 -26.91 -6.60
N LYS A 470 7.01 -26.65 -5.33
CA LYS A 470 6.58 -25.43 -4.62
C LYS A 470 7.72 -24.87 -3.77
N ILE A 471 7.79 -23.55 -3.70
CA ILE A 471 8.66 -22.81 -2.78
C ILE A 471 7.79 -21.85 -1.97
N ASP A 472 7.87 -21.97 -0.65
CA ASP A 472 7.25 -21.03 0.29
C ASP A 472 8.31 -20.03 0.77
N TYR A 473 7.99 -18.75 0.69
CA TYR A 473 8.83 -17.64 1.12
C TYR A 473 8.23 -16.97 2.35
N ARG A 474 9.09 -16.56 3.27
CA ARG A 474 8.72 -15.71 4.41
C ARG A 474 9.78 -14.63 4.57
N PHE A 475 9.31 -13.38 4.54
CA PHE A 475 10.12 -12.19 4.73
C PHE A 475 9.87 -11.60 6.12
N ASN A 476 10.85 -10.86 6.65
CA ASN A 476 10.80 -10.29 7.97
C ASN A 476 9.62 -9.31 8.11
N THR A 477 8.81 -9.50 9.13
CA THR A 477 7.76 -8.59 9.55
C THR A 477 8.27 -7.60 10.60
N VAL A 478 7.50 -6.59 10.89
CA VAL A 478 7.80 -5.33 11.56
C VAL A 478 8.56 -5.38 12.91
N ASP A 479 8.65 -6.50 13.59
CA ASP A 479 9.45 -6.64 14.83
C ASP A 479 10.92 -7.04 14.58
N GLY A 480 11.28 -7.14 13.32
CA GLY A 480 12.59 -7.56 12.89
C GLY A 480 13.64 -6.50 13.11
N SER A 481 14.30 -6.53 14.26
CA SER A 481 15.62 -5.90 14.34
C SER A 481 16.49 -6.44 13.20
N PHE A 482 17.14 -5.56 12.45
CA PHE A 482 18.20 -5.90 11.50
C PHE A 482 19.35 -6.55 12.27
N ASN A 483 19.14 -7.77 12.69
CA ASN A 483 20.16 -8.57 13.34
C ASN A 483 20.51 -9.70 12.39
N SER A 484 21.67 -9.59 11.76
CA SER A 484 22.19 -10.59 10.83
C SER A 484 22.31 -12.01 11.42
N SER A 485 22.29 -12.14 12.75
CA SER A 485 22.28 -13.44 13.42
C SER A 485 20.88 -14.08 13.50
N ASN A 486 19.82 -13.31 13.32
CA ASN A 486 18.42 -13.73 13.34
C ASN A 486 17.73 -13.48 11.99
N ASN A 487 18.45 -13.64 10.88
CA ASN A 487 17.84 -13.51 9.56
C ASN A 487 16.65 -14.46 9.47
N ILE A 488 15.43 -13.91 9.49
CA ILE A 488 14.18 -14.66 9.42
C ILE A 488 13.67 -14.79 7.98
N ASP A 489 14.30 -14.14 7.01
CA ASP A 489 13.99 -14.31 5.61
C ASP A 489 14.36 -15.72 5.16
N LYS A 490 13.36 -16.51 4.79
CA LYS A 490 13.52 -17.95 4.57
C LYS A 490 12.72 -18.42 3.38
N ALA A 491 13.29 -19.43 2.67
CA ALA A 491 12.56 -20.19 1.68
C ALA A 491 12.59 -21.69 2.03
N ASN A 492 11.45 -22.36 1.88
CA ASN A 492 11.26 -23.78 2.08
C ASN A 492 10.80 -24.44 0.77
N PHE A 493 11.26 -25.63 0.51
CA PHE A 493 11.09 -26.34 -0.76
C PHE A 493 10.22 -27.56 -0.57
N TYR A 494 9.32 -27.82 -1.53
CA TYR A 494 8.38 -28.93 -1.47
C TYR A 494 8.20 -29.56 -2.85
N TYR A 495 7.93 -30.87 -2.87
CA TYR A 495 7.42 -31.56 -4.04
C TYR A 495 6.13 -32.33 -3.72
N SER A 496 5.35 -32.63 -4.74
CA SER A 496 4.19 -33.50 -4.67
C SER A 496 4.11 -34.33 -5.95
N LEU A 497 3.58 -35.55 -5.84
CA LEU A 497 3.33 -36.44 -6.99
C LEU A 497 1.84 -36.41 -7.41
N ASP A 498 0.96 -35.86 -6.60
CA ASP A 498 -0.49 -35.82 -6.80
C ASP A 498 -1.08 -34.39 -6.82
N GLY A 499 -0.23 -33.37 -6.59
CA GLY A 499 -0.62 -31.97 -6.47
C GLY A 499 -1.39 -31.62 -5.19
N LYS A 500 -1.55 -32.55 -4.26
CA LYS A 500 -2.33 -32.38 -3.03
C LYS A 500 -1.52 -32.63 -1.77
N SER A 501 -0.71 -33.69 -1.78
CA SER A 501 0.11 -34.13 -0.65
C SER A 501 1.52 -33.60 -0.82
N TRP A 502 1.90 -32.59 -0.04
CA TRP A 502 3.19 -31.92 -0.16
C TRP A 502 4.24 -32.51 0.79
N THR A 503 5.41 -32.84 0.27
CA THR A 503 6.56 -33.29 1.04
C THR A 503 7.60 -32.17 1.09
N LYS A 504 7.94 -31.68 2.29
CA LYS A 504 9.07 -30.77 2.50
C LYS A 504 10.37 -31.50 2.11
N PHE A 505 11.23 -30.84 1.32
CA PHE A 505 12.35 -31.48 0.72
C PHE A 505 13.64 -30.67 0.79
N GLY A 506 14.72 -31.30 1.27
CA GLY A 506 16.00 -30.66 1.47
C GLY A 506 16.07 -29.81 2.72
N GLU A 507 16.77 -28.67 2.64
CA GLU A 507 17.03 -27.75 3.73
C GLU A 507 16.35 -26.41 3.48
N GLU A 508 16.00 -25.72 4.56
CA GLU A 508 15.61 -24.32 4.51
C GLU A 508 16.76 -23.45 3.97
N LEU A 509 16.43 -22.50 3.10
CA LEU A 509 17.35 -21.48 2.61
C LEU A 509 17.19 -20.22 3.47
N GLY A 510 18.23 -19.78 4.17
CA GLY A 510 18.32 -18.43 4.69
C GLY A 510 18.56 -17.48 3.51
N MET A 511 17.59 -16.64 3.23
CA MET A 511 17.66 -15.68 2.12
C MET A 511 18.45 -14.43 2.52
N THR A 512 19.19 -13.85 1.58
CA THR A 512 20.02 -12.68 1.78
C THR A 512 19.99 -11.79 0.55
N TYR A 513 19.97 -10.49 0.75
CA TYR A 513 20.17 -9.53 -0.34
C TYR A 513 21.65 -9.42 -0.67
N ASP A 514 22.07 -9.79 -1.89
CA ASP A 514 23.46 -9.74 -2.31
C ASP A 514 23.66 -8.73 -3.45
N LEU A 515 24.58 -7.79 -3.25
CA LEU A 515 24.89 -6.71 -4.19
C LEU A 515 25.50 -7.20 -5.52
N LYS A 516 25.95 -8.46 -5.60
CA LYS A 516 26.41 -9.06 -6.86
C LYS A 516 25.29 -9.24 -7.89
N MET A 517 24.03 -9.32 -7.42
CA MET A 517 22.86 -9.25 -8.29
C MET A 517 22.12 -7.92 -8.16
N PHE A 518 22.10 -7.36 -6.97
CA PHE A 518 21.50 -6.08 -6.63
C PHE A 518 19.99 -6.02 -6.93
N THR A 519 19.31 -7.13 -6.69
CA THR A 519 17.85 -7.30 -6.85
C THR A 519 17.31 -8.15 -5.69
N GLY A 520 16.01 -8.05 -5.41
CA GLY A 520 15.31 -8.95 -4.50
C GLY A 520 15.19 -10.37 -5.08
N TYR A 521 14.80 -11.31 -4.21
CA TYR A 521 14.50 -12.67 -4.65
C TYR A 521 13.35 -12.72 -5.65
N ARG A 522 13.44 -13.69 -6.56
CA ARG A 522 12.38 -13.98 -7.52
C ARG A 522 12.04 -15.47 -7.54
N ASN A 523 10.78 -15.77 -7.85
CA ASN A 523 10.42 -17.09 -8.38
C ASN A 523 11.05 -17.22 -9.75
N ALA A 524 11.77 -18.29 -10.02
CA ALA A 524 12.41 -18.51 -11.33
C ALA A 524 12.16 -19.91 -11.86
N ILE A 525 11.53 -19.99 -13.02
CA ILE A 525 11.35 -21.23 -13.79
C ILE A 525 12.57 -21.41 -14.69
N TYR A 526 13.21 -22.56 -14.63
CA TYR A 526 14.42 -22.81 -15.40
C TYR A 526 14.42 -24.18 -16.08
N SER A 527 15.11 -24.27 -17.23
CA SER A 527 15.54 -25.53 -17.85
C SER A 527 16.87 -25.32 -18.56
N TYR A 528 17.85 -26.19 -18.30
CA TYR A 528 19.15 -26.12 -18.97
C TYR A 528 19.83 -27.49 -19.06
N PRO A 529 20.62 -27.76 -20.13
CA PRO A 529 21.40 -28.94 -20.28
C PRO A 529 22.84 -28.73 -19.75
N THR A 530 23.39 -29.72 -19.02
CA THR A 530 24.81 -29.73 -18.63
C THR A 530 25.69 -30.46 -19.64
N LYS A 531 25.10 -31.37 -20.40
CA LYS A 531 25.82 -32.29 -21.31
C LYS A 531 25.49 -32.04 -22.78
N ASN A 532 24.32 -32.44 -23.23
CA ASN A 532 23.89 -32.37 -24.62
C ASN A 532 22.63 -31.50 -24.76
N THR A 533 22.59 -30.72 -25.79
CA THR A 533 21.42 -29.91 -26.14
C THR A 533 20.32 -30.76 -26.81
N GLY A 534 19.12 -30.14 -26.97
CA GLY A 534 17.98 -30.69 -27.72
C GLY A 534 16.96 -31.45 -26.87
N GLY A 535 17.07 -31.40 -25.52
CA GLY A 535 15.97 -31.69 -24.61
C GLY A 535 15.05 -30.49 -24.43
N TYR A 536 13.96 -30.66 -23.72
CA TYR A 536 13.05 -29.61 -23.29
C TYR A 536 12.31 -30.03 -22.02
N ALA A 537 11.78 -29.06 -21.31
CA ALA A 537 10.85 -29.23 -20.21
C ALA A 537 9.57 -28.43 -20.49
N ASP A 538 8.43 -28.98 -20.08
CA ASP A 538 7.12 -28.33 -20.18
C ASP A 538 6.59 -27.99 -18.78
N ILE A 539 6.12 -26.78 -18.61
CA ILE A 539 5.52 -26.27 -17.38
C ILE A 539 4.05 -25.98 -17.65
N ASP A 540 3.15 -26.69 -16.95
CA ASP A 540 1.70 -26.64 -17.13
C ASP A 540 1.12 -25.29 -16.66
N TYR A 541 1.55 -24.84 -15.49
CA TYR A 541 1.12 -23.55 -14.90
C TYR A 541 2.17 -23.00 -13.94
N PHE A 542 2.01 -21.74 -13.60
CA PHE A 542 2.61 -21.10 -12.43
C PHE A 542 1.49 -20.56 -11.53
N HIS A 543 1.33 -21.13 -10.35
CA HIS A 543 0.40 -20.63 -9.34
C HIS A 543 1.15 -19.90 -8.25
N TYR A 544 0.59 -18.77 -7.85
CA TYR A 544 1.16 -17.86 -6.88
C TYR A 544 0.16 -17.59 -5.76
N GLU A 545 0.59 -17.77 -4.54
CA GLU A 545 -0.17 -17.43 -3.35
C GLU A 545 0.61 -16.39 -2.54
N ARG A 546 -0.08 -15.49 -1.89
CA ARG A 546 0.53 -14.48 -1.01
C ARG A 546 -0.32 -14.25 0.22
N GLU A 547 0.33 -13.72 1.25
CA GLU A 547 -0.36 -13.12 2.40
C GLU A 547 -0.67 -11.66 2.03
N ASP A 548 -1.93 -11.27 2.15
CA ASP A 548 -2.35 -9.90 1.86
C ASP A 548 -1.75 -8.95 2.90
N TRP A 549 -0.91 -8.03 2.45
CA TRP A 549 -0.24 -7.04 3.30
C TRP A 549 -1.06 -5.76 3.45
N ASN A 550 -1.47 -5.21 2.34
CA ASN A 550 -2.08 -3.89 2.28
C ASN A 550 -3.52 -3.99 1.78
N VAL A 551 -4.36 -4.69 2.56
CA VAL A 551 -5.80 -4.64 2.36
C VAL A 551 -6.29 -3.37 3.04
N PRO A 552 -6.81 -2.39 2.29
CA PRO A 552 -7.30 -1.16 2.87
C PRO A 552 -8.44 -1.46 3.84
N THR A 553 -8.34 -0.94 5.04
CA THR A 553 -9.47 -0.93 5.95
C THR A 553 -10.30 0.30 5.63
N VAL A 554 -11.35 0.13 4.87
CA VAL A 554 -12.38 1.17 4.70
C VAL A 554 -13.23 1.17 5.96
N VAL A 555 -13.29 2.29 6.65
CA VAL A 555 -14.19 2.49 7.78
C VAL A 555 -15.30 3.41 7.31
N GLU A 556 -16.39 2.81 6.83
CA GLU A 556 -17.62 3.55 6.52
C GLU A 556 -18.41 3.74 7.81
N PRO A 557 -19.03 4.90 8.03
CA PRO A 557 -20.02 5.02 9.09
C PRO A 557 -21.24 4.16 8.77
N ASP A 558 -21.90 3.66 9.80
CA ASP A 558 -23.14 2.92 9.66
C ASP A 558 -24.31 3.82 9.15
N GLU A 559 -25.49 3.27 9.00
CA GLU A 559 -26.68 3.99 8.56
C GLU A 559 -27.12 5.15 9.48
N ASN A 560 -26.62 5.18 10.74
CA ASN A 560 -26.83 6.25 11.69
C ASN A 560 -25.70 7.30 11.63
N GLY A 561 -24.68 7.09 10.80
CA GLY A 561 -23.49 7.92 10.71
C GLY A 561 -22.45 7.60 11.78
N TYR A 562 -22.50 6.41 12.42
CA TYR A 562 -21.58 6.03 13.50
C TYR A 562 -20.39 5.24 12.96
N PHE A 563 -19.17 5.69 13.25
CA PHE A 563 -17.95 4.93 13.01
C PHE A 563 -17.74 3.84 14.05
N PHE A 564 -18.24 4.07 15.27
CA PHE A 564 -18.34 3.06 16.32
C PHE A 564 -19.47 3.41 17.29
N ARG A 565 -20.05 2.36 17.91
CA ARG A 565 -20.91 2.41 19.06
C ARG A 565 -20.50 1.31 20.01
N ASN A 566 -20.19 1.65 21.27
CA ASN A 566 -19.72 0.72 22.29
C ASN A 566 -20.71 0.67 23.45
N THR A 567 -21.46 -0.43 23.55
CA THR A 567 -22.48 -0.68 24.58
C THR A 567 -22.00 -1.59 25.68
N PHE A 568 -20.81 -2.16 25.57
CA PHE A 568 -20.15 -3.01 26.57
C PHE A 568 -20.94 -4.25 27.04
N ASP A 569 -21.86 -4.75 26.23
CA ASP A 569 -22.72 -5.88 26.58
C ASP A 569 -21.97 -7.19 26.87
N SER A 570 -20.85 -7.43 26.17
CA SER A 570 -20.11 -8.70 26.29
C SER A 570 -18.59 -8.58 26.21
N LYS A 571 -18.06 -7.39 25.92
CA LYS A 571 -16.61 -7.13 25.77
C LYS A 571 -16.31 -5.66 26.04
N THR A 572 -15.06 -5.36 26.41
CA THR A 572 -14.61 -3.97 26.65
C THR A 572 -14.42 -3.15 25.37
N GLU A 573 -14.64 -3.74 24.19
CA GLU A 573 -14.65 -3.08 22.88
C GLU A 573 -13.44 -2.18 22.60
N SER A 574 -12.25 -2.67 22.98
CA SER A 574 -10.96 -1.97 22.85
C SER A 574 -10.77 -0.78 23.81
N TRP A 575 -11.63 -0.62 24.82
CA TRP A 575 -11.39 0.30 25.91
C TRP A 575 -10.50 -0.34 26.96
N THR A 576 -9.55 0.43 27.47
CA THR A 576 -8.54 0.01 28.46
C THR A 576 -8.42 1.05 29.56
N GLY A 577 -7.84 0.66 30.69
CA GLY A 577 -7.51 1.61 31.77
C GLY A 577 -6.46 2.62 31.32
N ARG A 578 -6.62 3.89 31.72
CA ARG A 578 -5.68 4.98 31.55
C ARG A 578 -5.01 5.32 32.87
N GLY A 579 -3.68 5.39 32.89
CA GLY A 579 -2.92 5.54 34.16
C GLY A 579 -2.97 4.27 35.00
N SER A 580 -3.31 4.38 36.27
CA SER A 580 -3.45 3.23 37.19
C SER A 580 -4.84 2.57 37.10
N ALA A 581 -5.81 3.19 36.40
CA ALA A 581 -7.17 2.71 36.40
C ALA A 581 -7.32 1.31 35.79
N SER A 582 -8.16 0.50 36.38
CA SER A 582 -8.63 -0.79 35.88
C SER A 582 -10.01 -0.65 35.24
N VAL A 583 -10.28 -1.43 34.21
CA VAL A 583 -11.60 -1.48 33.57
C VAL A 583 -12.13 -2.91 33.49
N GLN A 584 -13.40 -3.08 33.77
CA GLN A 584 -14.08 -4.38 33.71
C GLN A 584 -15.52 -4.21 33.27
N LEU A 585 -16.08 -5.26 32.67
CA LEU A 585 -17.50 -5.30 32.37
C LEU A 585 -18.32 -5.43 33.67
N SER A 586 -19.46 -4.74 33.69
CA SER A 586 -20.43 -4.81 34.79
C SER A 586 -21.85 -4.84 34.23
N SER A 587 -22.71 -5.61 34.85
CA SER A 587 -24.17 -5.61 34.65
C SER A 587 -24.92 -4.94 35.79
N ASP A 588 -24.21 -4.35 36.76
CA ASP A 588 -24.85 -3.79 37.98
C ASP A 588 -25.51 -2.44 37.71
N VAL A 589 -24.90 -1.63 36.84
CA VAL A 589 -25.38 -0.29 36.47
C VAL A 589 -25.21 -0.13 34.97
N VAL A 590 -26.30 -0.14 34.22
CA VAL A 590 -26.32 -0.17 32.76
C VAL A 590 -27.18 1.01 32.27
N TYR A 591 -26.71 1.70 31.22
CA TYR A 591 -27.47 2.72 30.50
C TYR A 591 -28.18 2.16 29.27
N GLU A 592 -27.46 1.40 28.45
CA GLU A 592 -27.96 0.82 27.20
C GLU A 592 -27.52 -0.65 27.09
N GLY A 593 -28.39 -1.54 26.66
CA GLY A 593 -28.11 -2.97 26.50
C GLY A 593 -28.02 -3.73 27.83
N ASP A 594 -27.11 -4.73 27.90
CA ASP A 594 -26.98 -5.66 29.02
C ASP A 594 -25.74 -5.39 29.91
N GLY A 595 -24.88 -4.43 29.54
CA GLY A 595 -23.61 -4.18 30.23
C GLY A 595 -23.14 -2.72 30.19
N SER A 596 -22.15 -2.43 31.00
CA SER A 596 -21.43 -1.16 31.02
C SER A 596 -19.95 -1.40 31.35
N LEU A 597 -19.11 -0.39 31.24
CA LEU A 597 -17.69 -0.43 31.59
C LEU A 597 -17.49 0.23 32.97
N LEU A 598 -17.15 -0.56 33.96
CA LEU A 598 -16.77 -0.08 35.31
C LEU A 598 -15.28 0.28 35.36
N VAL A 599 -14.97 1.49 35.82
CA VAL A 599 -13.62 2.05 35.96
C VAL A 599 -13.29 2.18 37.46
N THR A 600 -12.24 1.49 37.90
CA THR A 600 -11.79 1.41 39.30
C THR A 600 -10.29 1.64 39.45
N ASP A 601 -9.76 1.52 40.68
CA ASP A 601 -8.32 1.59 40.99
C ASP A 601 -7.65 2.89 40.58
N ARG A 602 -8.34 3.99 40.66
CA ARG A 602 -7.89 5.32 40.21
C ARG A 602 -7.08 5.99 41.32
N GLU A 603 -5.79 6.24 41.08
CA GLU A 603 -4.88 6.93 42.02
C GLU A 603 -4.82 8.45 41.76
N ALA A 604 -5.31 8.94 40.65
CA ALA A 604 -5.36 10.35 40.27
C ALA A 604 -6.61 10.65 39.43
N ALA A 605 -7.09 11.89 39.44
CA ALA A 605 -8.28 12.30 38.70
C ALA A 605 -8.18 12.05 37.17
N TRP A 606 -7.00 12.19 36.62
CA TRP A 606 -6.74 11.90 35.20
C TRP A 606 -6.69 10.40 34.86
N ASN A 607 -6.69 9.51 35.82
CA ASN A 607 -6.83 8.09 35.58
C ASN A 607 -8.29 7.79 35.20
N GLY A 608 -8.50 7.04 34.14
CA GLY A 608 -9.83 6.78 33.63
C GLY A 608 -9.85 5.65 32.63
N THR A 609 -10.66 5.76 31.62
CA THR A 609 -10.71 4.76 30.55
C THR A 609 -10.49 5.39 29.20
N CYS A 610 -9.80 4.72 28.29
CA CYS A 610 -9.47 5.23 26.96
C CYS A 610 -9.56 4.18 25.88
N ARG A 611 -9.74 4.65 24.63
CA ARG A 611 -9.58 3.86 23.40
C ARG A 611 -8.78 4.64 22.36
N THR A 612 -8.05 3.92 21.50
CA THR A 612 -7.39 4.51 20.35
C THR A 612 -8.42 4.90 19.30
N LEU A 613 -8.29 6.09 18.71
CA LEU A 613 -9.03 6.48 17.52
C LEU A 613 -8.20 6.17 16.26
N SER A 614 -8.83 5.44 15.33
CA SER A 614 -8.22 5.17 14.03
C SER A 614 -8.28 6.42 13.14
N PRO A 615 -7.17 6.89 12.56
CA PRO A 615 -7.21 7.99 11.59
C PRO A 615 -7.98 7.64 10.30
N ALA A 616 -8.28 6.37 10.06
CA ALA A 616 -9.19 5.93 9.00
C ALA A 616 -10.65 6.34 9.20
N ALA A 617 -11.05 6.52 10.46
CA ALA A 617 -12.40 6.95 10.81
C ALA A 617 -12.43 8.41 11.26
N PHE A 618 -11.33 8.88 11.86
CA PHE A 618 -11.21 10.18 12.51
C PHE A 618 -9.97 10.90 11.98
N GLU A 619 -10.11 11.53 10.81
CA GLU A 619 -9.02 12.22 10.13
C GLU A 619 -8.61 13.48 10.90
N PRO A 620 -7.31 13.75 11.11
CA PRO A 620 -6.82 15.03 11.60
C PRO A 620 -7.32 16.21 10.75
N GLY A 621 -7.81 17.26 11.39
CA GLY A 621 -8.46 18.39 10.73
C GLY A 621 -9.95 18.18 10.43
N GLY A 622 -10.46 16.94 10.55
CA GLY A 622 -11.87 16.62 10.36
C GLY A 622 -12.74 16.98 11.55
N THR A 623 -14.03 17.18 11.30
CA THR A 623 -15.03 17.50 12.33
C THR A 623 -15.93 16.30 12.58
N TYR A 624 -16.13 15.94 13.85
CA TYR A 624 -16.80 14.71 14.28
C TYR A 624 -17.76 14.96 15.44
N SER A 625 -18.70 14.03 15.61
CA SER A 625 -19.57 13.96 16.78
C SER A 625 -19.09 12.86 17.72
N PHE A 626 -18.94 13.19 19.02
CA PHE A 626 -18.57 12.22 20.03
C PHE A 626 -19.53 12.30 21.22
N SER A 627 -19.82 11.15 21.82
CA SER A 627 -20.56 11.07 23.08
C SER A 627 -20.08 9.92 23.95
N ALA A 628 -20.30 10.06 25.25
CA ALA A 628 -20.17 9.01 26.27
C ALA A 628 -21.20 9.26 27.37
N ASN A 629 -21.88 8.22 27.85
CA ASN A 629 -22.73 8.32 29.02
C ASN A 629 -21.94 7.89 30.25
N VAL A 630 -22.00 8.65 31.34
CA VAL A 630 -21.25 8.42 32.57
C VAL A 630 -22.18 8.39 33.79
N PHE A 631 -21.82 7.57 34.77
CA PHE A 631 -22.56 7.40 36.04
C PHE A 631 -21.58 7.08 37.18
N TYR A 632 -21.82 7.62 38.39
CA TYR A 632 -21.10 7.17 39.56
C TYR A 632 -22.03 6.94 40.75
N PRO A 633 -21.81 5.85 41.57
CA PRO A 633 -22.73 5.47 42.63
C PRO A 633 -22.39 6.14 43.96
N GLU A 634 -21.12 6.44 44.23
CA GLU A 634 -20.62 6.90 45.57
C GLU A 634 -19.67 8.09 45.39
N GLY A 635 -19.65 9.00 46.34
CA GLY A 635 -18.85 10.22 46.35
C GLY A 635 -19.68 11.44 46.73
N ASP A 636 -19.26 12.62 46.34
CA ASP A 636 -19.98 13.89 46.57
C ASP A 636 -21.29 13.90 45.76
N ASP A 637 -22.19 14.85 46.08
CA ASP A 637 -23.50 14.93 45.41
C ASP A 637 -23.39 15.25 43.93
N THR A 638 -22.33 15.94 43.51
CA THR A 638 -21.98 16.22 42.12
C THR A 638 -20.50 16.06 41.87
N ASP A 639 -20.12 15.68 40.63
CA ASP A 639 -18.73 15.63 40.18
C ASP A 639 -18.67 16.09 38.71
N THR A 640 -17.53 16.60 38.25
CA THR A 640 -17.32 17.04 36.89
C THR A 640 -16.58 15.97 36.10
N PHE A 641 -17.18 15.53 34.97
CA PHE A 641 -16.62 14.55 34.07
C PHE A 641 -16.23 15.20 32.74
N PHE A 642 -15.16 14.69 32.16
CA PHE A 642 -14.67 15.08 30.85
C PHE A 642 -14.62 13.91 29.88
N LEU A 643 -15.05 14.14 28.66
CA LEU A 643 -14.66 13.38 27.47
C LEU A 643 -13.57 14.18 26.78
N LYS A 644 -12.38 13.63 26.63
CA LYS A 644 -11.21 14.32 26.08
C LYS A 644 -10.54 13.54 24.96
N LEU A 645 -9.79 14.24 24.13
CA LEU A 645 -8.87 13.69 23.15
C LEU A 645 -7.43 13.97 23.57
N GLN A 646 -6.64 12.92 23.74
CA GLN A 646 -5.18 12.98 23.83
C GLN A 646 -4.61 12.73 22.44
N TYR A 647 -3.63 13.52 22.01
CA TYR A 647 -2.93 13.32 20.72
C TYR A 647 -1.51 13.88 20.81
N GLU A 648 -0.66 13.48 19.87
CA GLU A 648 0.64 14.12 19.65
C GLU A 648 0.47 15.18 18.56
N ASP A 649 1.01 16.39 18.81
CA ASP A 649 0.99 17.50 17.85
C ASP A 649 2.14 17.40 16.81
N ALA A 650 2.30 18.44 15.98
CA ALA A 650 3.33 18.51 14.95
C ALA A 650 4.76 18.42 15.49
N ASP A 651 4.99 18.81 16.75
CA ASP A 651 6.29 18.74 17.40
C ASP A 651 6.50 17.42 18.17
N GLY A 652 5.53 16.50 18.14
CA GLY A 652 5.52 15.24 18.87
C GLY A 652 5.21 15.41 20.36
N GLU A 653 4.75 16.59 20.78
CA GLU A 653 4.38 16.85 22.16
C GLU A 653 2.93 16.40 22.41
N THR A 654 2.72 15.74 23.56
CA THR A 654 1.37 15.24 23.92
C THR A 654 0.45 16.41 24.30
N GLN A 655 -0.68 16.50 23.62
CA GLN A 655 -1.73 17.49 23.84
C GLN A 655 -3.00 16.82 24.41
N TYR A 656 -3.79 17.60 25.14
CA TYR A 656 -5.03 17.16 25.76
C TYR A 656 -6.13 18.19 25.48
N SER A 657 -7.11 17.80 24.65
CA SER A 657 -8.21 18.68 24.25
C SER A 657 -9.54 18.18 24.81
N THR A 658 -10.33 19.07 25.38
CA THR A 658 -11.67 18.73 25.87
C THR A 658 -12.65 18.63 24.71
N VAL A 659 -13.24 17.45 24.55
CA VAL A 659 -14.32 17.19 23.58
C VAL A 659 -15.66 17.63 24.17
N ALA A 660 -15.96 17.20 25.40
CA ALA A 660 -17.18 17.55 26.13
C ALA A 660 -16.93 17.48 27.63
N GLU A 661 -17.75 18.25 28.39
CA GLU A 661 -17.74 18.23 29.85
C GLU A 661 -19.17 18.32 30.41
N ALA A 662 -19.42 17.74 31.55
CA ALA A 662 -20.68 17.90 32.27
C ALA A 662 -20.50 17.69 33.78
N THR A 663 -21.30 18.41 34.55
CA THR A 663 -21.51 18.10 35.98
C THR A 663 -22.52 16.98 36.10
N VAL A 664 -22.08 15.88 36.72
CA VAL A 664 -22.85 14.65 36.92
C VAL A 664 -23.36 14.60 38.35
N GLU A 665 -24.65 14.37 38.53
CA GLU A 665 -25.22 14.10 39.87
C GLU A 665 -25.04 12.64 40.25
N LYS A 666 -24.65 12.38 41.47
CA LYS A 666 -24.50 11.03 42.02
C LYS A 666 -25.78 10.18 41.80
N GLY A 667 -25.57 8.97 41.25
CA GLY A 667 -26.66 8.04 40.98
C GLY A 667 -27.50 8.36 39.75
N LYS A 668 -27.01 9.24 38.88
CA LYS A 668 -27.67 9.55 37.60
C LYS A 668 -26.71 9.37 36.43
N TRP A 669 -27.24 8.84 35.34
CA TRP A 669 -26.55 8.85 34.05
C TRP A 669 -26.61 10.25 33.45
N VAL A 670 -25.48 10.72 32.93
CA VAL A 670 -25.37 12.00 32.20
C VAL A 670 -24.52 11.78 30.96
N GLN A 671 -24.96 12.36 29.82
CA GLN A 671 -24.24 12.30 28.57
C GLN A 671 -23.21 13.45 28.49
N LEU A 672 -21.98 13.10 28.15
CA LEU A 672 -20.96 14.00 27.63
C LEU A 672 -21.06 13.97 26.10
N ALA A 673 -21.37 15.07 25.44
CA ALA A 673 -21.53 15.06 23.97
C ALA A 673 -21.06 16.38 23.32
N ASN A 674 -20.49 16.23 22.13
CA ASN A 674 -20.14 17.34 21.24
C ASN A 674 -20.37 16.89 19.79
N ASN A 675 -21.24 17.57 19.05
CA ASN A 675 -21.61 17.21 17.68
C ASN A 675 -20.73 17.89 16.63
N ASP A 676 -19.83 18.78 17.03
CA ASP A 676 -19.06 19.65 16.13
C ASP A 676 -17.61 19.81 16.62
N TYR A 677 -17.02 18.71 17.07
CA TYR A 677 -15.64 18.68 17.55
C TYR A 677 -14.67 18.53 16.38
N THR A 678 -13.78 19.51 16.19
CA THR A 678 -12.74 19.45 15.17
C THR A 678 -11.44 18.91 15.77
N ILE A 679 -10.92 17.82 15.24
CA ILE A 679 -9.62 17.27 15.59
C ILE A 679 -8.51 18.19 15.05
N ASP A 680 -7.45 18.40 15.82
CA ASP A 680 -6.30 19.20 15.36
C ASP A 680 -5.72 18.63 14.05
N ALA A 681 -5.41 19.51 13.10
CA ALA A 681 -4.95 19.09 11.76
C ALA A 681 -3.60 18.34 11.77
N ASN A 682 -2.83 18.45 12.86
CA ASN A 682 -1.54 17.77 13.03
C ASN A 682 -1.63 16.63 14.06
N ALA A 683 -2.83 16.25 14.51
CA ALA A 683 -3.00 15.24 15.53
C ALA A 683 -2.53 13.87 15.03
N SER A 684 -1.73 13.19 15.83
CA SER A 684 -1.33 11.78 15.65
C SER A 684 -1.46 11.02 16.98
N ASN A 685 -1.40 9.69 16.97
CA ASN A 685 -1.50 8.86 18.18
C ASN A 685 -2.68 9.23 19.08
N MET A 686 -3.88 9.29 18.49
CA MET A 686 -5.09 9.79 19.13
C MET A 686 -5.74 8.79 20.08
N TYR A 687 -6.12 9.25 21.27
CA TYR A 687 -6.87 8.49 22.27
C TYR A 687 -8.07 9.28 22.77
N LEU A 688 -9.28 8.74 22.57
CA LEU A 688 -10.49 9.26 23.21
C LEU A 688 -10.58 8.68 24.61
N TYR A 689 -10.84 9.50 25.64
CA TYR A 689 -10.86 9.04 27.02
C TYR A 689 -11.84 9.81 27.92
N VAL A 690 -12.24 9.15 29.02
CA VAL A 690 -13.11 9.71 30.04
C VAL A 690 -12.32 9.81 31.36
N GLU A 691 -12.41 10.97 32.00
CA GLU A 691 -11.80 11.25 33.31
C GLU A 691 -12.68 12.19 34.16
N THR A 692 -12.31 12.44 35.41
CA THR A 692 -12.94 13.42 36.31
C THR A 692 -12.04 14.63 36.50
N GLU A 693 -12.59 15.74 37.05
CA GLU A 693 -11.84 16.98 37.28
C GLU A 693 -10.85 16.81 38.46
N ASP A 694 -11.33 16.43 39.64
CA ASP A 694 -10.52 16.39 40.86
C ASP A 694 -10.66 15.09 41.67
N SER A 695 -11.62 14.25 41.35
CA SER A 695 -11.93 13.05 42.17
C SER A 695 -11.26 11.78 41.64
N THR A 696 -11.20 10.77 42.53
CA THR A 696 -10.76 9.39 42.14
C THR A 696 -11.87 8.36 42.38
N ILE A 697 -13.13 8.80 42.30
CA ILE A 697 -14.29 7.91 42.45
C ILE A 697 -14.33 6.84 41.39
N ASP A 698 -14.89 5.69 41.72
CA ASP A 698 -15.24 4.68 40.74
C ASP A 698 -16.45 5.15 39.90
N PHE A 699 -16.43 4.89 38.62
CA PHE A 699 -17.52 5.31 37.72
C PHE A 699 -17.79 4.30 36.61
N PHE A 700 -18.94 4.42 36.00
CA PHE A 700 -19.37 3.62 34.88
C PHE A 700 -19.42 4.48 33.60
N VAL A 701 -19.08 3.86 32.49
CA VAL A 701 -19.20 4.43 31.16
C VAL A 701 -20.00 3.49 30.30
N ASP A 702 -20.90 4.05 29.49
CA ASP A 702 -21.73 3.24 28.61
C ASP A 702 -22.16 4.02 27.35
N ASP A 703 -22.57 3.27 26.32
CA ASP A 703 -23.03 3.77 25.03
C ASP A 703 -22.16 4.91 24.49
N VAL A 704 -20.87 4.59 24.28
CA VAL A 704 -19.91 5.55 23.73
C VAL A 704 -19.93 5.51 22.21
N ILE A 705 -20.09 6.67 21.59
CA ILE A 705 -20.28 6.79 20.14
C ILE A 705 -19.29 7.80 19.55
N GLY A 706 -18.70 7.45 18.43
CA GLY A 706 -17.98 8.36 17.53
C GLY A 706 -18.63 8.35 16.16
N ALA A 707 -18.99 9.53 15.63
CA ALA A 707 -19.82 9.66 14.45
C ALA A 707 -19.37 10.80 13.52
N VAL A 708 -19.96 10.86 12.34
CA VAL A 708 -19.79 11.95 11.37
C VAL A 708 -20.21 13.28 12.01
N GLY A 709 -19.47 14.34 11.76
CA GLY A 709 -19.75 15.68 12.29
C GLY A 709 -21.16 16.17 12.00
N GLY A 710 -21.80 16.79 12.98
CA GLY A 710 -23.20 17.22 12.91
C GLY A 710 -24.22 16.12 13.28
N THR A 711 -23.78 14.87 13.51
CA THR A 711 -24.67 13.82 13.97
C THR A 711 -25.08 14.10 15.41
N VAL A 712 -26.38 14.25 15.65
CA VAL A 712 -26.94 14.38 17.00
C VAL A 712 -27.08 13.00 17.60
N ILE A 713 -26.27 12.72 18.63
CA ILE A 713 -26.22 11.41 19.29
C ILE A 713 -27.20 11.42 20.47
N PRO A 714 -28.24 10.58 20.49
CA PRO A 714 -29.12 10.40 21.65
C PRO A 714 -28.32 9.90 22.86
N GLY A 715 -28.67 10.37 24.06
CA GLY A 715 -27.99 9.95 25.28
C GLY A 715 -28.69 10.41 26.54
N ALA A 716 -28.09 10.08 27.71
CA ALA A 716 -28.64 10.49 29.00
C ALA A 716 -28.63 11.99 29.17
N GLY A 717 -29.76 12.64 29.10
CA GLY A 717 -29.94 14.04 29.52
C GLY A 717 -29.92 14.14 31.04
N GLY A 718 -29.44 15.26 31.59
CA GLY A 718 -29.44 15.53 33.04
C GLY A 718 -30.86 15.66 33.65
N GLY A 719 -31.61 14.58 33.72
CA GLY A 719 -32.94 14.40 34.25
C GLY A 719 -33.54 13.09 33.72
N ASN A 720 -34.35 12.40 34.52
CA ASN A 720 -35.11 11.25 34.05
C ASN A 720 -35.62 11.55 32.64
N LEU A 721 -35.30 10.69 31.67
CA LEU A 721 -35.97 10.70 30.38
C LEU A 721 -37.48 10.51 30.66
N ALA A 722 -38.19 11.63 30.78
CA ALA A 722 -39.64 11.57 30.95
C ALA A 722 -40.20 11.27 29.56
N PHE A 723 -40.58 10.06 29.32
CA PHE A 723 -41.40 9.69 28.15
C PHE A 723 -42.68 9.00 28.63
N THR A 724 -43.72 9.16 27.88
CA THR A 724 -44.95 8.37 28.07
C THR A 724 -44.96 7.33 26.98
N LEU A 725 -45.03 6.06 27.38
CA LEU A 725 -45.06 4.96 26.45
C LEU A 725 -46.20 5.13 25.44
N GLY A 726 -45.91 5.16 24.16
CA GLY A 726 -46.87 5.39 23.09
C GLY A 726 -47.15 6.85 22.71
N ASP A 727 -46.57 7.85 23.44
CA ASP A 727 -46.75 9.28 23.15
C ASP A 727 -45.41 9.82 22.52
N LEU A 728 -45.40 9.95 21.21
CA LEU A 728 -44.21 10.34 20.45
C LEU A 728 -44.26 11.82 20.00
N ASP A 729 -45.35 12.52 20.23
CA ASP A 729 -45.44 13.95 19.96
C ASP A 729 -45.54 14.78 21.25
N ASP A 730 -45.32 14.13 22.41
CA ASP A 730 -45.26 14.72 23.77
C ASP A 730 -46.53 15.53 24.16
N ASN A 731 -47.64 15.21 23.58
CA ASN A 731 -48.91 15.93 23.81
C ASN A 731 -49.74 15.32 24.94
N GLY A 732 -49.32 14.18 25.53
CA GLY A 732 -49.99 13.48 26.62
C GLY A 732 -51.17 12.57 26.19
N ILE A 733 -51.36 12.38 24.88
CA ILE A 733 -52.50 11.60 24.35
C ILE A 733 -51.99 10.68 23.23
N ILE A 734 -52.13 9.35 23.40
CA ILE A 734 -51.71 8.39 22.39
C ILE A 734 -52.72 8.34 21.25
N THR A 735 -52.29 8.68 20.04
CA THR A 735 -53.12 8.84 18.85
C THR A 735 -52.54 8.14 17.61
N VAL A 736 -53.20 8.29 16.47
CA VAL A 736 -52.71 7.83 15.16
C VAL A 736 -51.45 8.65 14.74
N SER A 737 -51.28 9.87 15.29
CA SER A 737 -50.09 10.69 15.07
C SER A 737 -48.83 9.98 15.58
N ASP A 738 -48.87 9.49 16.82
CA ASP A 738 -47.78 8.77 17.47
C ASP A 738 -47.40 7.49 16.73
N MET A 739 -48.43 6.70 16.34
CA MET A 739 -48.19 5.52 15.51
C MET A 739 -47.52 5.89 14.16
N SER A 740 -47.83 7.07 13.61
CA SER A 740 -47.23 7.53 12.35
C SER A 740 -45.79 7.97 12.55
N LEU A 741 -45.48 8.60 13.68
CA LEU A 741 -44.13 8.93 14.10
C LEU A 741 -43.26 7.69 14.37
N ALA A 742 -43.83 6.68 15.06
CA ALA A 742 -43.19 5.38 15.26
C ALA A 742 -42.83 4.70 13.93
N LYS A 743 -43.76 4.65 12.97
CA LYS A 743 -43.51 4.12 11.62
C LYS A 743 -42.45 4.90 10.87
N ARG A 744 -42.39 6.22 11.02
CA ARG A 744 -41.35 7.06 10.43
C ARG A 744 -39.99 6.76 11.06
N GLY A 745 -39.97 6.61 12.39
CA GLY A 745 -38.75 6.25 13.12
C GLY A 745 -38.14 4.91 12.67
N ILE A 746 -38.97 3.89 12.44
CA ILE A 746 -38.55 2.59 11.88
C ILE A 746 -37.96 2.73 10.47
N LEU A 747 -38.44 3.67 9.67
CA LEU A 747 -38.01 3.85 8.27
C LEU A 747 -36.85 4.82 8.09
N SER A 748 -36.60 5.70 9.06
CA SER A 748 -35.61 6.77 8.90
C SER A 748 -34.73 7.06 10.13
N SER A 749 -35.22 6.99 11.30
CA SER A 749 -34.66 7.19 12.65
C SER A 749 -35.63 7.96 13.54
N PHE A 750 -35.46 7.83 14.85
CA PHE A 750 -36.22 8.63 15.83
C PHE A 750 -35.51 9.97 16.09
N ASP A 751 -36.31 11.03 16.28
CA ASP A 751 -35.79 12.38 16.52
C ASP A 751 -35.07 12.48 17.91
N THR A 752 -35.47 11.66 18.87
CA THR A 752 -34.86 11.58 20.22
C THR A 752 -34.89 10.15 20.74
N ARG A 753 -33.98 9.82 21.71
CA ARG A 753 -34.03 8.54 22.43
C ARG A 753 -35.34 8.36 23.20
N ALA A 754 -35.87 9.44 23.77
CA ALA A 754 -37.17 9.40 24.43
C ALA A 754 -38.29 8.93 23.51
N HIS A 755 -38.31 9.42 22.24
CA HIS A 755 -39.29 8.98 21.23
C HIS A 755 -39.07 7.51 20.81
N GLN A 756 -37.80 7.05 20.75
CA GLN A 756 -37.51 5.66 20.48
C GLN A 756 -38.03 4.75 21.60
N LEU A 757 -37.73 5.09 22.86
CA LEU A 757 -38.21 4.36 24.04
C LEU A 757 -39.75 4.42 24.15
N ALA A 758 -40.38 5.56 23.81
CA ALA A 758 -41.82 5.71 23.77
C ALA A 758 -42.47 4.82 22.70
N ALA A 759 -41.74 4.53 21.63
CA ALA A 759 -42.24 3.68 20.52
C ALA A 759 -42.08 2.18 20.78
N ASP A 760 -41.16 1.75 21.66
CA ASP A 760 -40.91 0.36 22.04
C ASP A 760 -41.97 -0.11 23.04
N LEU A 761 -43.12 -0.53 22.51
CA LEU A 761 -44.32 -0.82 23.31
C LEU A 761 -44.28 -2.19 23.98
N ASP A 762 -43.56 -3.14 23.43
CA ASP A 762 -43.36 -4.47 24.01
C ASP A 762 -42.12 -4.55 24.91
N LYS A 763 -41.31 -3.47 24.96
CA LYS A 763 -40.13 -3.30 25.84
C LYS A 763 -39.04 -4.33 25.56
N ASN A 764 -38.91 -4.76 24.30
CA ASN A 764 -37.90 -5.74 23.90
C ASN A 764 -36.55 -5.08 23.47
N GLY A 765 -36.45 -3.74 23.52
CA GLY A 765 -35.28 -2.96 23.17
C GLY A 765 -35.19 -2.59 21.68
N THR A 766 -36.12 -3.04 20.86
CA THR A 766 -36.17 -2.74 19.42
C THR A 766 -37.54 -2.26 19.00
N VAL A 767 -37.60 -1.17 18.22
CA VAL A 767 -38.86 -0.70 17.68
C VAL A 767 -39.09 -1.31 16.29
N ASP A 768 -40.08 -2.19 16.20
CA ASP A 768 -40.36 -2.91 14.98
C ASP A 768 -41.87 -3.02 14.63
N THR A 769 -42.24 -3.95 13.75
CA THR A 769 -43.60 -4.13 13.35
C THR A 769 -44.53 -4.71 14.45
N ALA A 770 -43.95 -5.31 15.52
CA ALA A 770 -44.71 -5.79 16.67
C ALA A 770 -45.24 -4.61 17.48
N ASP A 771 -44.46 -3.56 17.68
CA ASP A 771 -44.85 -2.31 18.34
C ASP A 771 -45.97 -1.62 17.58
N ILE A 772 -45.86 -1.55 16.26
CA ILE A 772 -46.91 -0.96 15.43
C ILE A 772 -48.24 -1.74 15.55
N GLN A 773 -48.15 -3.05 15.73
CA GLN A 773 -49.34 -3.87 16.00
C GLN A 773 -49.94 -3.56 17.37
N LEU A 774 -49.12 -3.33 18.39
CA LEU A 774 -49.57 -2.91 19.73
C LEU A 774 -50.22 -1.52 19.67
N PHE A 775 -49.63 -0.55 18.98
CA PHE A 775 -50.29 0.74 18.70
C PHE A 775 -51.66 0.56 18.07
N GLN A 776 -51.79 -0.28 17.03
CA GLN A 776 -53.07 -0.53 16.38
C GLN A 776 -54.08 -1.14 17.34
N GLN A 777 -53.69 -2.11 18.16
CA GLN A 777 -54.58 -2.75 19.14
C GLN A 777 -55.07 -1.76 20.21
N TYR A 778 -54.20 -0.86 20.68
CA TYR A 778 -54.55 0.21 21.59
C TYR A 778 -55.53 1.19 20.97
N LEU A 779 -55.26 1.71 19.78
CA LEU A 779 -56.08 2.69 19.08
C LEU A 779 -57.46 2.19 18.71
N ILE A 780 -57.65 0.88 18.53
CA ILE A 780 -58.98 0.25 18.28
C ILE A 780 -59.63 -0.32 19.54
N GLY A 781 -59.03 -0.04 20.72
CA GLY A 781 -59.59 -0.42 22.02
C GLY A 781 -59.50 -1.91 22.35
N LYS A 782 -58.59 -2.67 21.72
CA LYS A 782 -58.35 -4.10 22.03
C LYS A 782 -57.41 -4.28 23.21
N THR A 783 -56.58 -3.31 23.53
CA THR A 783 -55.82 -3.22 24.75
C THR A 783 -55.95 -1.80 25.34
N THR A 784 -55.80 -1.67 26.65
CA THR A 784 -55.93 -0.41 27.38
C THR A 784 -54.61 0.05 27.99
N ALA A 785 -53.53 -0.72 27.84
CA ALA A 785 -52.20 -0.43 28.31
C ALA A 785 -51.15 -1.20 27.47
N PHE A 786 -49.88 -0.73 27.53
CA PHE A 786 -48.72 -1.37 26.96
C PHE A 786 -47.88 -2.03 28.03
#